data_9e36316db82e8b1d1d3b522503fab10d
#
_entry.id   9e36316db82e8b1d1d3b522503fab10d
#
_cell.length_a   1.000
_cell.length_b   1.000
_cell.length_c   1.000
_cell.angle_alpha   90.00
_cell.angle_beta   90.00
_cell.angle_gamma   90.00
#
_symmetry.space_group_name_H-M   'P 1'
#
loop_
_entity.id
_entity.type
_entity.pdbx_description
1 polymer ?
#
loop_
_entity_poly.entity_id
_entity_poly.type
_entity_poly.pdbx_seq_one_letter_code
_entity_poly.pdbx_strand_id
1 'polypeptide(L)'
;MSSVGLGEIITQPLWVNVLVDYGGQPAEYTYAVPAHLKVQVGDILTVPFRHQSIGAIALSLSTAPPNLLPDQIRAVEGIVEQRFFAPPYWALLQRIANHYQVPLIQVLRTALPPGLLARSQRRLRLCQPSPQTSSQVSTQAAPPLSPAVADLLADLKRSATGDYTWPFLQRRGHSYRAMQQLIHLGWAESYLAPPQPPRAKQRQAVTLVGGDTLPPELTPRQQEIIATLRRQGGDLWLSDVLQLCQTTSPTLKRLAQAGCLVIEPREQLRAASGPTLRADQPKSLTPRQVQALDLINKRQQGHQFLLHGVTGSGKTEVYLQAIAPRLAAGQSALVLVPEIGLTPQLTDRFRRRFGDQVWVYHSGLSDGERYDTWRQSLKPPKPLVIVGTRSAIFMPLPNLGLIILDEEHDSSYKQDVPPCYHARTVARWRAALENCPLVLGSATPSLDTWVQCHELGDCSQTTGISQCNVGSARPATSPDRAEQPAAKIPNSSLNPPIWVDFETLPPTPLPWTYLSLPERVQAQPLPEVKVVDMRDELQAGNRSILSQALQTALTAMKVEGNQGLLFIHRRGHSSFVSCRSCGHVIMCPHCDVSLSYHQPAPHSAMTLRCHYCGFSQGHPKQCPACSSPYLKHFGSGTQRVVSALAETFPELSCIRFDSDTTRTKGAHRALLTRFAEGGADLLVGTQMLTKGIDLPQVTVVGIIAADGLLYMNDYWASERALQMLIQVAGRAGRGALPGQVILQTYTPDHPVIAAVTHHAYEGFIAEEWAQRQLLQYPPSGQMLLLRLSSADPQAVEQTAETLAHHLLQRLSKSSYRLLGPAPAPIPRVARRYRWHLLVKGPMDEPLPQVQDLKQYCPSSVSLTIDVDPLNLA
;
A
#
# COMPACT_ATOMS: atom_id res chain seq x y z
N MET A 1 -61.37 32.63 -25.95
CA MET A 1 -60.06 32.27 -26.52
C MET A 1 -59.13 31.92 -25.37
N SER A 2 -58.82 30.70 -25.33
CA SER A 2 -58.29 29.94 -24.19
C SER A 2 -56.83 30.29 -23.90
N SER A 3 -56.55 30.73 -22.70
CA SER A 3 -55.18 30.73 -22.12
C SER A 3 -54.78 29.34 -21.72
N VAL A 4 -53.80 28.77 -22.43
CA VAL A 4 -53.16 27.52 -22.07
C VAL A 4 -52.25 27.80 -20.88
N GLY A 5 -52.61 27.30 -19.70
CA GLY A 5 -51.78 27.32 -18.50
C GLY A 5 -50.52 26.47 -18.67
N LEU A 6 -49.37 27.08 -18.47
CA LEU A 6 -48.14 26.40 -18.24
C LEU A 6 -48.27 25.64 -16.90
N GLY A 7 -48.46 24.33 -17.01
CA GLY A 7 -48.41 23.44 -15.84
C GLY A 7 -47.04 23.52 -15.18
N GLU A 8 -46.97 24.03 -13.97
CA GLU A 8 -45.85 23.87 -13.05
C GLU A 8 -45.62 22.38 -12.87
N ILE A 9 -44.49 21.89 -13.37
CA ILE A 9 -44.00 20.57 -13.05
C ILE A 9 -43.65 20.61 -11.56
N ILE A 10 -44.57 20.22 -10.70
CA ILE A 10 -44.31 20.02 -9.27
C ILE A 10 -43.34 18.84 -9.20
N THR A 11 -42.06 19.13 -9.21
CA THR A 11 -41.03 18.13 -8.92
C THR A 11 -41.17 17.79 -7.45
N GLN A 12 -41.56 16.53 -7.14
CA GLN A 12 -41.62 16.05 -5.77
C GLN A 12 -40.26 16.27 -5.09
N PRO A 13 -40.24 16.72 -3.83
CA PRO A 13 -39.00 16.94 -3.09
C PRO A 13 -38.23 15.62 -2.99
N LEU A 14 -36.95 15.65 -3.36
CA LEU A 14 -36.07 14.50 -3.32
C LEU A 14 -35.11 14.64 -2.14
N TRP A 15 -35.00 13.59 -1.36
CA TRP A 15 -34.11 13.50 -0.19
C TRP A 15 -33.00 12.50 -0.48
N VAL A 16 -31.79 12.77 0.06
CA VAL A 16 -30.64 11.86 -0.05
C VAL A 16 -30.09 11.54 1.34
N ASN A 17 -29.95 10.26 1.65
CA ASN A 17 -29.18 9.81 2.78
C ASN A 17 -27.73 9.72 2.38
N VAL A 18 -26.84 10.32 3.15
CA VAL A 18 -25.42 10.41 2.85
C VAL A 18 -24.57 9.89 4.00
N LEU A 19 -23.48 9.24 3.65
CA LEU A 19 -22.40 8.88 4.57
C LEU A 19 -21.38 10.01 4.61
N VAL A 20 -21.20 10.57 5.80
CA VAL A 20 -20.36 11.76 6.02
C VAL A 20 -19.01 11.37 6.60
N ASP A 21 -17.93 11.98 6.08
CA ASP A 21 -16.58 11.81 6.63
C ASP A 21 -16.31 12.75 7.81
N TYR A 22 -16.83 12.43 8.99
CA TYR A 22 -16.60 13.21 10.21
C TYR A 22 -16.14 12.34 11.39
N GLY A 23 -15.04 12.79 12.03
CA GLY A 23 -14.29 12.15 13.10
C GLY A 23 -15.01 11.16 14.04
N GLY A 24 -14.86 9.89 13.80
CA GLY A 24 -14.98 8.86 14.84
C GLY A 24 -16.28 8.05 14.90
N GLN A 25 -17.41 8.57 14.46
CA GLN A 25 -18.64 7.77 14.36
C GLN A 25 -19.21 7.84 12.95
N PRO A 26 -19.53 6.73 12.33
CA PRO A 26 -20.27 6.71 11.08
C PRO A 26 -21.69 7.16 11.40
N ALA A 27 -22.11 8.28 10.86
CA ALA A 27 -23.47 8.71 10.95
C ALA A 27 -24.01 8.96 9.55
N GLU A 28 -25.14 8.38 9.26
CA GLU A 28 -25.93 8.68 8.09
C GLU A 28 -26.76 9.94 8.38
N TYR A 29 -26.76 10.86 7.45
CA TYR A 29 -27.50 12.10 7.54
C TYR A 29 -28.35 12.27 6.30
N THR A 30 -29.56 12.82 6.48
CA THR A 30 -30.48 13.12 5.40
C THR A 30 -30.33 14.57 4.98
N TYR A 31 -30.22 14.82 3.66
CA TYR A 31 -30.16 16.15 3.04
C TYR A 31 -31.23 16.30 1.97
N ALA A 32 -31.67 17.54 1.75
CA ALA A 32 -32.55 17.88 0.63
C ALA A 32 -31.72 17.95 -0.66
N VAL A 33 -32.24 17.43 -1.75
CA VAL A 33 -31.62 17.55 -3.07
C VAL A 33 -32.22 18.77 -3.79
N PRO A 34 -31.42 19.82 -4.07
CA PRO A 34 -31.90 20.98 -4.85
C PRO A 34 -32.36 20.55 -6.27
N ALA A 35 -33.41 21.17 -6.80
CA ALA A 35 -33.98 20.82 -8.11
C ALA A 35 -32.97 20.88 -9.27
N HIS A 36 -31.94 21.72 -9.16
CA HIS A 36 -30.90 21.85 -10.21
C HIS A 36 -29.82 20.75 -10.14
N LEU A 37 -29.78 19.96 -9.06
CA LEU A 37 -28.82 18.87 -8.90
C LEU A 37 -29.47 17.51 -9.21
N LYS A 38 -28.87 16.77 -10.12
CA LYS A 38 -29.28 15.39 -10.44
C LYS A 38 -28.41 14.41 -9.66
N VAL A 39 -28.71 14.26 -8.37
CA VAL A 39 -27.99 13.35 -7.48
C VAL A 39 -28.41 11.90 -7.75
N GLN A 40 -27.44 11.00 -7.76
CA GLN A 40 -27.63 9.55 -7.87
C GLN A 40 -26.93 8.85 -6.71
N VAL A 41 -27.38 7.65 -6.40
CA VAL A 41 -26.70 6.80 -5.39
C VAL A 41 -25.29 6.48 -5.86
N GLY A 42 -24.33 6.59 -4.95
CA GLY A 42 -22.91 6.45 -5.26
C GLY A 42 -22.21 7.74 -5.71
N ASP A 43 -22.93 8.86 -5.82
CA ASP A 43 -22.31 10.15 -6.10
C ASP A 43 -21.50 10.64 -4.88
N ILE A 44 -20.39 11.33 -5.18
CA ILE A 44 -19.63 12.06 -4.16
C ILE A 44 -20.16 13.48 -4.12
N LEU A 45 -20.66 13.88 -2.96
CA LEU A 45 -21.35 15.14 -2.74
C LEU A 45 -20.54 16.06 -1.81
N THR A 46 -20.77 17.36 -1.92
CA THR A 46 -20.41 18.33 -0.89
C THR A 46 -21.67 18.68 -0.10
N VAL A 47 -21.61 18.52 1.22
CA VAL A 47 -22.73 18.79 2.12
C VAL A 47 -22.32 19.71 3.27
N PRO A 48 -23.22 20.59 3.74
CA PRO A 48 -22.96 21.42 4.90
C PRO A 48 -23.10 20.60 6.18
N PHE A 49 -22.06 20.53 7.00
CA PHE A 49 -22.05 19.79 8.25
C PHE A 49 -21.52 20.65 9.40
N ARG A 50 -22.37 20.92 10.41
CA ARG A 50 -22.09 21.88 11.49
C ARG A 50 -21.74 23.27 10.91
N HIS A 51 -20.46 23.68 11.03
CA HIS A 51 -19.96 24.99 10.56
C HIS A 51 -18.97 24.85 9.37
N GLN A 52 -19.03 23.75 8.63
CA GLN A 52 -18.12 23.50 7.51
C GLN A 52 -18.80 22.64 6.43
N SER A 53 -18.32 22.76 5.20
CA SER A 53 -18.69 21.86 4.10
C SER A 53 -17.72 20.68 4.05
N ILE A 54 -18.27 19.49 3.90
CA ILE A 54 -17.49 18.24 3.89
C ILE A 54 -17.93 17.33 2.74
N GLY A 55 -17.02 16.47 2.29
CA GLY A 55 -17.34 15.42 1.32
C GLY A 55 -18.24 14.35 1.95
N ALA A 56 -19.22 13.91 1.18
CA ALA A 56 -20.17 12.87 1.56
C ALA A 56 -20.48 11.96 0.38
N ILE A 57 -20.98 10.74 0.65
CA ILE A 57 -21.36 9.78 -0.38
C ILE A 57 -22.85 9.51 -0.30
N ALA A 58 -23.55 9.62 -1.42
CA ALA A 58 -24.97 9.33 -1.51
C ALA A 58 -25.23 7.82 -1.35
N LEU A 59 -25.96 7.44 -0.30
CA LEU A 59 -26.30 6.05 0.00
C LEU A 59 -27.64 5.63 -0.60
N SER A 60 -28.67 6.46 -0.40
CA SER A 60 -30.02 6.17 -0.89
C SER A 60 -30.76 7.47 -1.19
N LEU A 61 -31.73 7.40 -2.11
CA LEU A 61 -32.64 8.48 -2.46
C LEU A 61 -34.04 8.10 -1.98
N SER A 62 -34.77 9.06 -1.45
CA SER A 62 -36.15 8.88 -0.98
C SER A 62 -37.03 10.05 -1.46
N THR A 63 -38.24 9.74 -1.88
CA THR A 63 -39.31 10.72 -2.11
C THR A 63 -40.23 10.90 -0.90
N ALA A 64 -40.12 9.99 0.08
CA ALA A 64 -40.84 10.12 1.33
C ALA A 64 -40.15 11.15 2.25
N PRO A 65 -40.89 12.07 2.85
CA PRO A 65 -40.32 13.03 3.79
C PRO A 65 -39.73 12.29 5.00
N PRO A 66 -38.53 12.69 5.44
CA PRO A 66 -37.96 12.13 6.66
C PRO A 66 -38.77 12.56 7.89
N ASN A 67 -38.67 11.79 8.98
CA ASN A 67 -39.31 12.11 10.27
C ASN A 67 -38.67 13.32 10.99
N LEU A 68 -38.22 14.30 10.26
CA LEU A 68 -37.59 15.53 10.72
C LEU A 68 -38.36 16.73 10.17
N LEU A 69 -38.39 17.85 10.91
CA LEU A 69 -38.97 19.08 10.42
C LEU A 69 -38.20 19.58 9.18
N PRO A 70 -38.85 20.01 8.10
CA PRO A 70 -38.22 20.48 6.87
C PRO A 70 -37.14 21.55 7.10
N ASP A 71 -37.33 22.44 8.05
CA ASP A 71 -36.40 23.52 8.40
C ASP A 71 -35.10 23.02 9.07
N GLN A 72 -35.08 21.78 9.54
CA GLN A 72 -33.91 21.15 10.14
C GLN A 72 -33.02 20.45 9.11
N ILE A 73 -33.50 20.29 7.88
CA ILE A 73 -32.81 19.55 6.83
C ILE A 73 -32.10 20.53 5.90
N ARG A 74 -30.77 20.44 5.87
CA ARG A 74 -29.94 21.25 4.97
C ARG A 74 -29.93 20.66 3.57
N ALA A 75 -29.65 21.50 2.57
CA ALA A 75 -29.53 21.05 1.18
C ALA A 75 -28.08 20.63 0.83
N VAL A 76 -27.96 19.74 -0.15
CA VAL A 76 -26.68 19.40 -0.80
C VAL A 76 -26.15 20.65 -1.50
N GLU A 77 -24.85 20.94 -1.32
CA GLU A 77 -24.20 22.12 -1.94
C GLU A 77 -23.73 21.84 -3.38
N GLY A 78 -23.34 20.61 -3.68
CA GLY A 78 -22.86 20.26 -5.02
C GLY A 78 -22.46 18.80 -5.16
N ILE A 79 -22.21 18.41 -6.40
CA ILE A 79 -21.71 17.07 -6.76
C ILE A 79 -20.24 17.20 -7.15
N VAL A 80 -19.38 16.42 -6.49
CA VAL A 80 -17.94 16.36 -6.77
C VAL A 80 -17.65 15.41 -7.92
N GLU A 81 -18.26 14.21 -7.89
CA GLU A 81 -18.11 13.19 -8.93
C GLU A 81 -19.38 12.35 -9.02
N GLN A 82 -19.79 12.02 -10.25
CA GLN A 82 -21.03 11.28 -10.54
C GLN A 82 -20.75 9.80 -10.84
N ARG A 83 -21.66 8.92 -10.44
CA ARG A 83 -21.68 7.48 -10.77
C ARG A 83 -20.35 6.78 -10.50
N PHE A 84 -19.77 7.09 -9.36
CA PHE A 84 -18.43 6.68 -9.01
C PHE A 84 -18.32 5.18 -8.74
N PHE A 85 -19.29 4.60 -8.03
CA PHE A 85 -19.26 3.22 -7.57
C PHE A 85 -20.13 2.31 -8.45
N ALA A 86 -19.51 1.42 -9.23
CA ALA A 86 -20.22 0.32 -9.85
C ALA A 86 -20.75 -0.64 -8.76
N PRO A 87 -21.91 -1.31 -8.98
CA PRO A 87 -22.48 -2.21 -7.97
C PRO A 87 -21.52 -3.28 -7.42
N PRO A 88 -20.74 -4.00 -8.24
CA PRO A 88 -19.77 -4.98 -7.72
C PRO A 88 -18.69 -4.34 -6.84
N TYR A 89 -18.24 -3.14 -7.20
CA TYR A 89 -17.23 -2.42 -6.43
C TYR A 89 -17.79 -1.93 -5.09
N TRP A 90 -19.04 -1.46 -5.07
CA TRP A 90 -19.72 -1.07 -3.83
C TRP A 90 -19.90 -2.27 -2.89
N ALA A 91 -20.38 -3.41 -3.40
CA ALA A 91 -20.51 -4.64 -2.64
C ALA A 91 -19.17 -5.10 -2.03
N LEU A 92 -18.06 -4.93 -2.78
CA LEU A 92 -16.72 -5.21 -2.28
C LEU A 92 -16.37 -4.35 -1.05
N LEU A 93 -16.64 -3.04 -1.11
CA LEU A 93 -16.33 -2.11 -0.01
C LEU A 93 -17.15 -2.42 1.24
N GLN A 94 -18.43 -2.76 1.07
CA GLN A 94 -19.30 -3.18 2.17
C GLN A 94 -18.82 -4.49 2.79
N ARG A 95 -18.45 -5.48 1.98
CA ARG A 95 -17.90 -6.76 2.45
C ARG A 95 -16.62 -6.56 3.27
N ILE A 96 -15.74 -5.67 2.83
CA ILE A 96 -14.51 -5.31 3.56
C ILE A 96 -14.87 -4.67 4.90
N ALA A 97 -15.81 -3.73 4.94
CA ALA A 97 -16.22 -3.06 6.17
C ALA A 97 -16.77 -4.06 7.21
N ASN A 98 -17.62 -4.99 6.78
CA ASN A 98 -18.23 -5.99 7.64
C ASN A 98 -17.21 -7.02 8.14
N HIS A 99 -16.40 -7.58 7.24
CA HIS A 99 -15.43 -8.61 7.62
C HIS A 99 -14.35 -8.07 8.55
N TYR A 100 -13.78 -6.89 8.25
CA TYR A 100 -12.74 -6.29 9.08
C TYR A 100 -13.31 -5.45 10.23
N GLN A 101 -14.62 -5.47 10.40
CA GLN A 101 -15.35 -4.82 11.50
C GLN A 101 -14.96 -3.36 11.69
N VAL A 102 -14.94 -2.62 10.59
CA VAL A 102 -14.65 -1.19 10.57
C VAL A 102 -15.79 -0.41 9.91
N PRO A 103 -16.01 0.85 10.28
CA PRO A 103 -16.97 1.69 9.59
C PRO A 103 -16.67 1.80 8.08
N LEU A 104 -17.70 1.72 7.25
CA LEU A 104 -17.58 1.81 5.78
C LEU A 104 -16.80 3.04 5.32
N ILE A 105 -16.95 4.18 6.02
CA ILE A 105 -16.20 5.40 5.71
C ILE A 105 -14.67 5.23 5.81
N GLN A 106 -14.17 4.34 6.67
CA GLN A 106 -12.73 4.05 6.75
C GLN A 106 -12.25 3.25 5.54
N VAL A 107 -13.07 2.34 5.04
CA VAL A 107 -12.79 1.59 3.81
C VAL A 107 -12.78 2.53 2.61
N LEU A 108 -13.77 3.42 2.54
CA LEU A 108 -13.87 4.43 1.49
C LEU A 108 -12.66 5.37 1.46
N ARG A 109 -12.18 5.84 2.61
CA ARG A 109 -10.94 6.64 2.70
C ARG A 109 -9.71 5.89 2.15
N THR A 110 -9.67 4.59 2.32
CA THR A 110 -8.57 3.77 1.82
C THR A 110 -8.68 3.51 0.32
N ALA A 111 -9.91 3.37 -0.18
CA ALA A 111 -10.20 3.10 -1.59
C ALA A 111 -10.09 4.33 -2.49
N LEU A 112 -10.37 5.52 -1.94
CA LEU A 112 -10.36 6.77 -2.69
C LEU A 112 -8.99 7.46 -2.68
N PRO A 113 -8.63 8.18 -3.74
CA PRO A 113 -7.42 9.00 -3.72
C PRO A 113 -7.55 10.13 -2.70
N PRO A 114 -6.43 10.59 -2.11
CA PRO A 114 -6.44 11.69 -1.17
C PRO A 114 -7.11 12.94 -1.75
N GLY A 115 -7.95 13.60 -0.95
CA GLY A 115 -8.60 14.86 -1.30
C GLY A 115 -9.97 14.77 -1.96
N LEU A 116 -10.44 13.60 -2.38
CA LEU A 116 -11.79 13.45 -2.95
C LEU A 116 -12.90 13.66 -1.90
N LEU A 117 -12.68 13.20 -0.68
CA LEU A 117 -13.53 13.51 0.49
C LEU A 117 -12.95 14.69 1.27
N ALA A 118 -12.56 15.75 0.57
CA ALA A 118 -11.93 16.90 1.19
C ALA A 118 -12.92 17.67 2.09
N ARG A 119 -12.38 18.31 3.13
CA ARG A 119 -13.12 19.18 4.03
C ARG A 119 -12.83 20.64 3.66
N SER A 120 -13.81 21.53 3.85
CA SER A 120 -13.57 22.95 3.78
C SER A 120 -12.47 23.35 4.77
N GLN A 121 -11.56 24.19 4.31
CA GLN A 121 -10.45 24.68 5.12
C GLN A 121 -10.69 26.10 5.55
N ARG A 122 -10.54 26.37 6.86
CA ARG A 122 -10.54 27.76 7.34
C ARG A 122 -9.33 28.48 6.77
N ARG A 123 -9.60 29.60 6.10
CA ARG A 123 -8.59 30.50 5.53
C ARG A 123 -8.67 31.85 6.22
N LEU A 124 -7.56 32.56 6.23
CA LEU A 124 -7.46 33.93 6.72
C LEU A 124 -6.94 34.79 5.57
N ARG A 125 -7.72 35.81 5.21
CA ARG A 125 -7.41 36.72 4.13
C ARG A 125 -7.30 38.14 4.68
N LEU A 126 -6.32 38.93 4.17
CA LEU A 126 -6.23 40.36 4.44
C LEU A 126 -7.43 41.08 3.85
N CYS A 127 -8.06 41.91 4.67
CA CYS A 127 -9.07 42.89 4.20
C CYS A 127 -8.34 44.14 3.71
N GLN A 128 -8.68 44.62 2.52
CA GLN A 128 -8.33 45.99 2.14
C GLN A 128 -9.24 46.91 2.94
N PRO A 129 -8.74 47.95 3.63
CA PRO A 129 -9.56 48.89 4.37
C PRO A 129 -10.53 49.55 3.39
N SER A 130 -11.83 49.36 3.63
CA SER A 130 -12.87 50.01 2.82
C SER A 130 -12.82 51.53 3.04
N PRO A 131 -12.88 52.39 2.00
CA PRO A 131 -12.82 53.84 2.16
C PRO A 131 -13.96 54.44 2.98
N GLN A 132 -15.00 53.65 3.27
CA GLN A 132 -16.19 54.14 3.99
C GLN A 132 -16.07 54.08 5.53
N THR A 133 -15.01 53.46 6.09
CA THR A 133 -14.83 53.40 7.54
C THR A 133 -13.89 54.48 8.08
N SER A 134 -13.31 55.32 7.22
CA SER A 134 -12.37 56.37 7.62
C SER A 134 -12.99 57.65 8.14
N SER A 135 -14.32 57.80 8.19
CA SER A 135 -14.99 59.01 8.60
C SER A 135 -15.49 59.08 10.05
N GLN A 136 -15.25 58.04 10.86
CA GLN A 136 -15.65 58.06 12.29
C GLN A 136 -14.61 57.55 13.30
N VAL A 137 -13.35 57.39 12.97
CA VAL A 137 -12.32 57.16 13.96
C VAL A 137 -11.56 58.42 14.23
N SER A 138 -11.96 59.10 15.31
CA SER A 138 -11.22 60.15 15.95
C SER A 138 -9.73 59.77 16.12
N THR A 139 -8.87 60.72 15.95
CA THR A 139 -7.42 60.78 16.13
C THR A 139 -6.92 60.21 17.47
N GLN A 140 -7.16 58.90 17.74
CA GLN A 140 -6.44 58.15 18.76
C GLN A 140 -5.51 57.17 18.06
N ALA A 141 -4.21 57.26 18.40
CA ALA A 141 -3.17 56.38 17.89
C ALA A 141 -3.61 54.91 18.08
N ALA A 142 -3.54 54.13 17.00
CA ALA A 142 -3.88 52.72 17.04
C ALA A 142 -3.10 52.00 18.17
N PRO A 143 -3.75 51.20 19.03
CA PRO A 143 -3.07 50.53 20.13
C PRO A 143 -1.90 49.68 19.59
N PRO A 144 -0.76 49.65 20.27
CA PRO A 144 0.39 48.89 19.80
C PRO A 144 0.00 47.41 19.64
N LEU A 145 0.21 46.88 18.45
CA LEU A 145 -0.05 45.48 18.15
C LEU A 145 0.83 44.57 19.03
N SER A 146 0.26 43.50 19.59
CA SER A 146 1.09 42.52 20.24
C SER A 146 2.07 41.87 19.23
N PRO A 147 3.29 41.46 19.63
CA PRO A 147 4.25 40.88 18.70
C PRO A 147 3.68 39.74 17.87
N ALA A 148 2.86 38.86 18.48
CA ALA A 148 2.21 37.73 17.80
C ALA A 148 1.21 38.14 16.72
N VAL A 149 0.53 39.30 16.88
CA VAL A 149 -0.40 39.83 15.88
C VAL A 149 0.35 40.51 14.75
N ALA A 150 1.45 41.22 15.09
CA ALA A 150 2.32 41.84 14.10
C ALA A 150 2.99 40.79 13.19
N ASP A 151 3.49 39.70 13.75
CA ASP A 151 4.08 38.60 12.99
C ASP A 151 3.07 37.91 12.07
N LEU A 152 1.84 37.66 12.55
CA LEU A 152 0.77 37.09 11.73
C LEU A 152 0.41 38.02 10.56
N LEU A 153 0.31 39.32 10.82
CA LEU A 153 0.04 40.31 9.78
C LEU A 153 1.17 40.40 8.75
N ALA A 154 2.43 40.31 9.20
CA ALA A 154 3.60 40.29 8.32
C ALA A 154 3.59 39.08 7.39
N ASP A 155 3.25 37.91 7.93
CA ASP A 155 3.15 36.69 7.13
C ASP A 155 2.01 36.78 6.11
N LEU A 156 0.86 37.29 6.49
CA LEU A 156 -0.26 37.51 5.54
C LEU A 156 0.13 38.49 4.42
N LYS A 157 0.87 39.56 4.72
CA LYS A 157 1.35 40.53 3.72
C LYS A 157 2.40 39.95 2.77
N ARG A 158 3.13 38.90 3.16
CA ARG A 158 4.10 38.21 2.28
C ARG A 158 3.42 37.38 1.21
N SER A 159 2.16 37.04 1.34
CA SER A 159 1.41 36.31 0.31
C SER A 159 1.09 37.21 -0.86
N ALA A 160 1.30 36.76 -2.08
CA ALA A 160 0.86 37.46 -3.28
C ALA A 160 -0.67 37.68 -3.32
N THR A 161 -1.45 36.83 -2.64
CA THR A 161 -2.90 36.88 -2.55
C THR A 161 -3.41 37.39 -1.21
N GLY A 162 -2.53 37.61 -0.21
CA GLY A 162 -2.93 37.95 1.15
C GLY A 162 -3.74 36.88 1.88
N ASP A 163 -3.70 35.61 1.43
CA ASP A 163 -4.63 34.56 1.82
C ASP A 163 -3.86 33.25 2.13
N TYR A 164 -4.05 32.72 3.33
CA TYR A 164 -3.45 31.46 3.78
C TYR A 164 -4.46 30.54 4.48
N THR A 165 -4.23 29.23 4.42
CA THR A 165 -4.99 28.27 5.21
C THR A 165 -4.58 28.35 6.68
N TRP A 166 -5.56 28.24 7.58
CA TRP A 166 -5.29 28.29 9.03
C TRP A 166 -4.31 27.20 9.52
N PRO A 167 -4.38 25.91 9.08
CA PRO A 167 -3.39 24.91 9.44
C PRO A 167 -1.95 25.24 9.01
N PHE A 168 -1.77 25.99 7.92
CA PHE A 168 -0.44 26.47 7.50
C PHE A 168 0.09 27.53 8.47
N LEU A 169 -0.75 28.48 8.87
CA LEU A 169 -0.40 29.52 9.83
C LEU A 169 -0.11 28.94 11.24
N GLN A 170 -0.90 27.94 11.67
CA GLN A 170 -0.64 27.21 12.93
C GLN A 170 0.72 26.51 12.94
N ARG A 171 1.10 25.85 11.84
CA ARG A 171 2.42 25.20 11.72
C ARG A 171 3.58 26.19 11.77
N ARG A 172 3.34 27.46 11.46
CA ARG A 172 4.28 28.56 11.62
C ARG A 172 4.29 29.16 13.02
N GLY A 173 3.50 28.64 13.95
CA GLY A 173 3.48 29.06 15.35
C GLY A 173 2.43 30.13 15.67
N HIS A 174 1.58 30.53 14.72
CA HIS A 174 0.56 31.54 14.99
C HIS A 174 -0.59 30.99 15.85
N SER A 175 -0.98 31.79 16.86
CA SER A 175 -2.02 31.41 17.81
C SER A 175 -3.43 31.81 17.30
N TYR A 176 -4.43 31.04 17.73
CA TYR A 176 -5.85 31.37 17.43
C TYR A 176 -6.26 32.75 18.00
N ARG A 177 -5.68 33.13 19.14
CA ARG A 177 -5.93 34.44 19.77
C ARG A 177 -5.41 35.59 18.90
N ALA A 178 -4.24 35.46 18.28
CA ALA A 178 -3.72 36.47 17.34
C ALA A 178 -4.61 36.58 16.10
N MET A 179 -5.13 35.49 15.58
CA MET A 179 -6.09 35.50 14.48
C MET A 179 -7.38 36.25 14.85
N GLN A 180 -7.97 35.98 16.03
CA GLN A 180 -9.17 36.66 16.48
C GLN A 180 -8.94 38.14 16.68
N GLN A 181 -7.79 38.55 17.18
CA GLN A 181 -7.45 39.98 17.32
C GLN A 181 -7.37 40.68 15.96
N LEU A 182 -6.74 40.06 14.95
CA LEU A 182 -6.70 40.62 13.58
C LEU A 182 -8.08 40.76 12.94
N ILE A 183 -8.95 39.77 13.17
CA ILE A 183 -10.33 39.80 12.69
C ILE A 183 -11.11 40.90 13.41
N HIS A 184 -10.96 41.03 14.72
CA HIS A 184 -11.65 42.08 15.51
C HIS A 184 -11.20 43.49 15.12
N LEU A 185 -9.95 43.66 14.73
CA LEU A 185 -9.40 44.91 14.21
C LEU A 185 -9.85 45.22 12.75
N GLY A 186 -10.59 44.32 12.10
CA GLY A 186 -11.04 44.45 10.71
C GLY A 186 -9.91 44.30 9.65
N TRP A 187 -8.73 43.88 10.03
CA TRP A 187 -7.57 43.75 9.12
C TRP A 187 -7.48 42.43 8.40
N ALA A 188 -8.22 41.45 8.87
CA ALA A 188 -8.35 40.16 8.20
C ALA A 188 -9.75 39.60 8.39
N GLU A 189 -10.19 38.80 7.44
CA GLU A 189 -11.39 37.99 7.54
C GLU A 189 -11.06 36.50 7.55
N SER A 190 -11.82 35.78 8.35
CA SER A 190 -11.73 34.31 8.36
C SER A 190 -12.95 33.74 7.64
N TYR A 191 -12.69 32.92 6.62
CA TYR A 191 -13.76 32.26 5.87
C TYR A 191 -13.44 30.75 5.69
N LEU A 192 -14.49 29.97 5.37
CA LEU A 192 -14.35 28.57 5.02
C LEU A 192 -14.27 28.47 3.49
N ALA A 193 -13.09 28.15 2.99
CA ALA A 193 -12.93 27.83 1.59
C ALA A 193 -13.64 26.49 1.29
N PRO A 194 -14.44 26.38 0.22
CA PRO A 194 -15.06 25.12 -0.16
C PRO A 194 -13.98 24.05 -0.41
N PRO A 195 -14.30 22.76 -0.18
CA PRO A 195 -13.36 21.69 -0.46
C PRO A 195 -12.97 21.71 -1.94
N GLN A 196 -11.67 21.76 -2.21
CA GLN A 196 -11.17 21.69 -3.57
C GLN A 196 -10.68 20.26 -3.83
N PRO A 197 -11.36 19.50 -4.70
CA PRO A 197 -10.82 18.20 -5.14
C PRO A 197 -9.49 18.41 -5.86
N PRO A 198 -8.62 17.41 -5.88
CA PRO A 198 -7.40 17.46 -6.67
C PRO A 198 -7.73 17.80 -8.12
N ARG A 199 -7.04 18.78 -8.69
CA ARG A 199 -7.27 19.20 -10.08
C ARG A 199 -6.23 18.53 -11.00
N ALA A 200 -6.68 18.20 -12.21
CA ALA A 200 -5.78 17.82 -13.28
C ALA A 200 -4.77 18.94 -13.54
N LYS A 201 -3.51 18.60 -13.75
CA LYS A 201 -2.49 19.57 -14.14
C LYS A 201 -2.77 20.02 -15.56
N GLN A 202 -2.95 21.31 -15.77
CA GLN A 202 -3.07 21.88 -17.11
C GLN A 202 -1.74 22.49 -17.55
N ARG A 203 -1.42 22.31 -18.84
CA ARG A 203 -0.29 22.92 -19.52
C ARG A 203 -0.75 23.44 -20.87
N GLN A 204 -0.19 24.54 -21.35
CA GLN A 204 -0.51 25.08 -22.67
C GLN A 204 0.08 24.16 -23.75
N ALA A 205 -0.76 23.75 -24.68
CA ALA A 205 -0.38 23.01 -25.88
C ALA A 205 -0.53 23.89 -27.12
N VAL A 206 0.28 23.64 -28.12
CA VAL A 206 0.26 24.29 -29.43
C VAL A 206 -0.06 23.24 -30.46
N THR A 207 -1.18 23.41 -31.17
CA THR A 207 -1.58 22.52 -32.25
C THR A 207 -1.60 23.29 -33.56
N LEU A 208 -1.00 22.72 -34.58
CA LEU A 208 -1.02 23.29 -35.94
C LEU A 208 -2.43 23.10 -36.53
N VAL A 209 -3.00 24.17 -37.08
CA VAL A 209 -4.28 24.09 -37.80
C VAL A 209 -4.00 23.47 -39.16
N GLY A 210 -4.69 22.34 -39.47
CA GLY A 210 -4.51 21.61 -40.73
C GLY A 210 -5.01 22.43 -41.93
N GLY A 211 -4.09 22.75 -42.82
CA GLY A 211 -4.36 23.38 -44.10
C GLY A 211 -3.06 23.44 -44.92
N ASP A 212 -3.11 23.08 -46.21
CA ASP A 212 -1.92 23.06 -47.09
C ASP A 212 -1.50 24.46 -47.57
N THR A 213 -2.38 25.43 -47.45
CA THR A 213 -2.11 26.83 -47.89
C THR A 213 -1.82 27.70 -46.68
N LEU A 214 -0.58 28.12 -46.51
CA LEU A 214 -0.19 29.10 -45.51
C LEU A 214 -0.64 30.51 -45.93
N PRO A 215 -1.05 31.39 -44.98
CA PRO A 215 -1.29 32.79 -45.29
C PRO A 215 -0.06 33.43 -45.98
N PRO A 216 -0.23 34.24 -47.04
CA PRO A 216 0.88 34.78 -47.81
C PRO A 216 1.74 35.81 -47.05
N GLU A 217 1.28 36.32 -45.94
CA GLU A 217 1.92 37.40 -45.15
C GLU A 217 2.89 36.88 -44.04
N LEU A 218 3.20 35.60 -43.99
CA LEU A 218 4.08 35.04 -42.94
C LEU A 218 5.55 35.36 -43.21
N THR A 219 6.21 35.85 -42.18
CA THR A 219 7.69 36.06 -42.25
C THR A 219 8.46 34.73 -42.43
N PRO A 220 9.67 34.73 -43.04
CA PRO A 220 10.47 33.50 -43.18
C PRO A 220 10.64 32.74 -41.86
N ARG A 221 10.80 33.45 -40.75
CA ARG A 221 10.92 32.86 -39.40
C ARG A 221 9.65 32.16 -38.92
N GLN A 222 8.50 32.75 -39.24
CA GLN A 222 7.20 32.12 -38.91
C GLN A 222 6.95 30.86 -39.76
N GLN A 223 7.33 30.88 -41.03
CA GLN A 223 7.26 29.71 -41.88
C GLN A 223 8.16 28.56 -41.40
N GLU A 224 9.38 28.89 -40.94
CA GLU A 224 10.30 27.91 -40.33
C GLU A 224 9.72 27.26 -39.07
N ILE A 225 9.04 28.03 -38.18
CA ILE A 225 8.37 27.52 -37.00
C ILE A 225 7.26 26.55 -37.39
N ILE A 226 6.42 26.88 -38.37
CA ILE A 226 5.34 26.01 -38.84
C ILE A 226 5.91 24.74 -39.48
N ALA A 227 6.97 24.86 -40.32
CA ALA A 227 7.64 23.71 -40.89
C ALA A 227 8.24 22.77 -39.83
N THR A 228 8.81 23.34 -38.77
CA THR A 228 9.32 22.56 -37.63
C THR A 228 8.20 21.85 -36.86
N LEU A 229 7.12 22.53 -36.59
CA LEU A 229 5.93 21.93 -35.98
C LEU A 229 5.33 20.80 -36.84
N ARG A 230 5.25 20.96 -38.18
CA ARG A 230 4.78 19.91 -39.10
C ARG A 230 5.65 18.67 -39.03
N ARG A 231 6.98 18.85 -39.04
CA ARG A 231 7.96 17.72 -38.94
C ARG A 231 7.82 16.97 -37.61
N GLN A 232 7.36 17.62 -36.56
CA GLN A 232 7.16 17.04 -35.20
C GLN A 232 5.73 16.57 -34.97
N GLY A 233 4.90 16.41 -36.00
CA GLY A 233 3.53 15.91 -35.90
C GLY A 233 2.45 16.96 -35.59
N GLY A 234 2.81 18.24 -35.54
CA GLY A 234 1.87 19.37 -35.47
C GLY A 234 1.23 19.61 -34.10
N ASP A 235 1.59 18.88 -33.08
CA ASP A 235 1.00 18.98 -31.73
C ASP A 235 2.09 18.83 -30.64
N LEU A 236 2.42 19.91 -29.92
CA LEU A 236 3.50 19.97 -28.95
C LEU A 236 3.13 20.88 -27.77
N TRP A 237 3.77 20.68 -26.61
CA TRP A 237 3.64 21.61 -25.50
C TRP A 237 4.28 22.96 -25.80
N LEU A 238 3.63 24.05 -25.37
CA LEU A 238 4.11 25.41 -25.61
C LEU A 238 5.59 25.61 -25.20
N SER A 239 6.00 25.08 -24.03
CA SER A 239 7.39 25.18 -23.57
C SER A 239 8.36 24.46 -24.49
N ASP A 240 7.94 23.33 -25.05
CA ASP A 240 8.78 22.51 -25.92
C ASP A 240 8.92 23.17 -27.29
N VAL A 241 7.84 23.81 -27.79
CA VAL A 241 7.89 24.63 -29.00
C VAL A 241 8.81 25.83 -28.82
N LEU A 242 8.74 26.52 -27.68
CA LEU A 242 9.60 27.68 -27.39
C LEU A 242 11.09 27.28 -27.40
N GLN A 243 11.38 26.12 -26.81
CA GLN A 243 12.75 25.60 -26.77
C GLN A 243 13.24 25.08 -28.14
N LEU A 244 12.43 24.25 -28.80
CA LEU A 244 12.76 23.60 -30.06
C LEU A 244 12.93 24.60 -31.20
N CYS A 245 12.01 25.56 -31.27
CA CYS A 245 12.02 26.61 -32.30
C CYS A 245 12.83 27.84 -31.89
N GLN A 246 13.41 27.88 -30.68
CA GLN A 246 14.12 29.03 -30.13
C GLN A 246 13.35 30.35 -30.37
N THR A 247 12.05 30.35 -30.02
CA THR A 247 11.10 31.43 -30.27
C THR A 247 10.52 31.97 -28.97
N THR A 248 9.69 32.98 -29.08
CA THR A 248 9.06 33.62 -27.92
C THR A 248 7.54 33.45 -27.92
N SER A 249 6.91 33.48 -26.73
CA SER A 249 5.45 33.37 -26.58
C SER A 249 4.66 34.41 -27.40
N PRO A 250 5.06 35.69 -27.52
CA PRO A 250 4.42 36.66 -28.41
C PRO A 250 4.39 36.24 -29.89
N THR A 251 5.45 35.63 -30.39
CA THR A 251 5.54 35.14 -31.79
C THR A 251 4.51 34.03 -32.04
N LEU A 252 4.39 33.08 -31.11
CA LEU A 252 3.39 32.01 -31.22
C LEU A 252 1.97 32.53 -31.09
N LYS A 253 1.74 33.53 -30.24
CA LYS A 253 0.41 34.18 -30.13
C LYS A 253 0.02 34.91 -31.45
N ARG A 254 0.98 35.56 -32.14
CA ARG A 254 0.73 36.13 -33.48
C ARG A 254 0.37 35.08 -34.50
N LEU A 255 1.07 33.93 -34.50
CA LEU A 255 0.71 32.80 -35.35
C LEU A 255 -0.67 32.21 -35.02
N ALA A 256 -1.05 32.22 -33.75
CA ALA A 256 -2.38 31.82 -33.33
C ALA A 256 -3.45 32.83 -33.81
N GLN A 257 -3.18 34.13 -33.73
CA GLN A 257 -4.06 35.20 -34.24
C GLN A 257 -4.18 35.15 -35.78
N ALA A 258 -3.13 34.73 -36.48
CA ALA A 258 -3.16 34.47 -37.92
C ALA A 258 -3.83 33.15 -38.34
N GLY A 259 -4.40 32.39 -37.37
CA GLY A 259 -5.13 31.15 -37.60
C GLY A 259 -4.24 29.94 -37.97
N CYS A 260 -2.92 30.08 -37.87
CA CYS A 260 -1.98 29.01 -38.26
C CYS A 260 -1.86 27.91 -37.17
N LEU A 261 -2.12 28.26 -35.92
CA LEU A 261 -2.04 27.34 -34.79
C LEU A 261 -3.05 27.70 -33.68
N VAL A 262 -3.38 26.75 -32.81
CA VAL A 262 -4.21 26.92 -31.63
C VAL A 262 -3.36 26.75 -30.39
N ILE A 263 -3.47 27.67 -29.45
CA ILE A 263 -2.86 27.56 -28.12
C ILE A 263 -3.96 27.36 -27.10
N GLU A 264 -4.04 26.18 -26.49
CA GLU A 264 -5.09 25.83 -25.54
C GLU A 264 -4.53 25.16 -24.29
N PRO A 265 -5.17 25.33 -23.14
CA PRO A 265 -4.81 24.57 -21.95
C PRO A 265 -5.23 23.13 -22.14
N ARG A 266 -4.28 22.22 -22.09
CA ARG A 266 -4.53 20.77 -22.10
C ARG A 266 -4.07 20.12 -20.82
N GLU A 267 -4.73 19.05 -20.50
CA GLU A 267 -4.36 18.26 -19.35
C GLU A 267 -3.02 17.55 -19.57
N GLN A 268 -2.11 17.74 -18.62
CA GLN A 268 -0.86 16.99 -18.52
C GLN A 268 -0.93 15.97 -17.41
N LEU A 269 -0.99 14.69 -17.74
CA LEU A 269 -0.93 13.60 -16.77
C LEU A 269 0.45 13.55 -16.12
N ARG A 270 0.50 13.57 -14.77
CA ARG A 270 1.75 13.59 -14.02
C ARG A 270 2.48 12.26 -14.04
N ALA A 271 1.74 11.15 -14.18
CA ALA A 271 2.25 9.78 -14.07
C ALA A 271 2.73 9.16 -15.41
N ALA A 272 2.47 9.80 -16.55
CA ALA A 272 2.71 9.21 -17.87
C ALA A 272 4.19 9.24 -18.36
N SER A 273 5.08 9.93 -17.63
CA SER A 273 6.46 10.18 -18.10
C SER A 273 7.44 9.11 -17.59
N GLY A 274 7.40 7.91 -18.17
CA GLY A 274 8.51 6.97 -18.09
C GLY A 274 9.45 7.15 -19.30
N PRO A 275 10.73 6.70 -19.24
CA PRO A 275 11.61 6.70 -20.40
C PRO A 275 10.98 5.88 -21.53
N THR A 276 11.19 6.32 -22.77
CA THR A 276 10.84 5.54 -23.96
C THR A 276 11.69 4.27 -23.97
N LEU A 277 11.05 3.13 -23.70
CA LEU A 277 11.74 1.85 -23.63
C LEU A 277 11.57 1.10 -24.96
N ARG A 278 12.64 0.42 -25.38
CA ARG A 278 12.57 -0.45 -26.55
C ARG A 278 11.54 -1.56 -26.31
N ALA A 279 10.63 -1.77 -27.26
CA ALA A 279 9.61 -2.80 -27.17
C ALA A 279 10.22 -4.21 -26.99
N ASP A 280 9.62 -5.00 -26.11
CA ASP A 280 9.98 -6.39 -25.85
C ASP A 280 8.98 -7.34 -26.53
N GLN A 281 9.51 -8.46 -27.06
CA GLN A 281 8.68 -9.49 -27.66
C GLN A 281 8.39 -10.63 -26.68
N PRO A 282 7.28 -11.37 -26.85
CA PRO A 282 6.99 -12.56 -26.07
C PRO A 282 8.13 -13.58 -26.17
N LYS A 283 8.59 -14.06 -25.01
CA LYS A 283 9.60 -15.12 -24.97
C LYS A 283 8.98 -16.49 -25.20
N SER A 284 9.75 -17.43 -25.75
CA SER A 284 9.33 -18.82 -25.85
C SER A 284 9.10 -19.40 -24.45
N LEU A 285 7.96 -20.05 -24.26
CA LEU A 285 7.58 -20.68 -23.00
C LEU A 285 8.05 -22.13 -22.94
N THR A 286 8.37 -22.60 -21.76
CA THR A 286 8.57 -24.03 -21.47
C THR A 286 7.21 -24.78 -21.55
N PRO A 287 7.19 -26.12 -21.79
CA PRO A 287 5.95 -26.88 -21.85
C PRO A 287 5.03 -26.68 -20.62
N ARG A 288 5.59 -26.60 -19.42
CA ARG A 288 4.85 -26.34 -18.17
C ARG A 288 4.27 -24.92 -18.14
N GLN A 289 4.99 -23.93 -18.62
CA GLN A 289 4.49 -22.54 -18.71
C GLN A 289 3.36 -22.45 -19.75
N VAL A 290 3.47 -23.15 -20.89
CA VAL A 290 2.37 -23.21 -21.91
C VAL A 290 1.12 -23.82 -21.28
N GLN A 291 1.24 -24.95 -20.59
CA GLN A 291 0.12 -25.59 -19.92
C GLN A 291 -0.54 -24.67 -18.89
N ALA A 292 0.25 -24.00 -18.08
CA ALA A 292 -0.26 -23.02 -17.10
C ALA A 292 -1.00 -21.86 -17.77
N LEU A 293 -0.41 -21.29 -18.83
CA LEU A 293 -1.01 -20.20 -19.60
C LEU A 293 -2.33 -20.60 -20.25
N ASP A 294 -2.38 -21.81 -20.85
CA ASP A 294 -3.58 -22.34 -21.47
C ASP A 294 -4.72 -22.48 -20.46
N LEU A 295 -4.45 -23.00 -19.26
CA LEU A 295 -5.45 -23.15 -18.21
C LEU A 295 -5.96 -21.80 -17.72
N ILE A 296 -5.08 -20.80 -17.52
CA ILE A 296 -5.45 -19.44 -17.12
C ILE A 296 -6.33 -18.78 -18.20
N ASN A 297 -6.03 -19.00 -19.48
CA ASN A 297 -6.77 -18.41 -20.58
C ASN A 297 -8.11 -19.10 -20.88
N LYS A 298 -8.19 -20.42 -20.72
CA LYS A 298 -9.41 -21.21 -21.00
C LYS A 298 -10.49 -21.02 -19.92
N ARG A 299 -10.10 -20.88 -18.65
CA ARG A 299 -11.05 -20.70 -17.53
C ARG A 299 -11.28 -19.22 -17.27
N GLN A 300 -12.29 -18.64 -17.90
CA GLN A 300 -12.54 -17.19 -17.88
C GLN A 300 -13.38 -16.71 -16.71
N GLN A 301 -14.13 -17.59 -16.03
CA GLN A 301 -15.08 -17.21 -14.99
C GLN A 301 -14.49 -17.49 -13.61
N GLY A 302 -14.43 -16.47 -12.74
CA GLY A 302 -14.22 -16.53 -11.29
C GLY A 302 -13.35 -17.67 -10.75
N HIS A 303 -12.26 -18.03 -11.42
CA HIS A 303 -11.40 -19.15 -11.06
C HIS A 303 -10.13 -18.68 -10.38
N GLN A 304 -9.63 -19.42 -9.40
CA GLN A 304 -8.40 -19.11 -8.70
C GLN A 304 -7.27 -20.07 -9.10
N PHE A 305 -6.11 -19.52 -9.37
CA PHE A 305 -4.92 -20.27 -9.74
C PHE A 305 -3.80 -20.01 -8.71
N LEU A 306 -3.21 -21.06 -8.16
CA LEU A 306 -1.95 -20.97 -7.45
C LEU A 306 -0.82 -21.34 -8.42
N LEU A 307 -0.07 -20.34 -8.90
CA LEU A 307 1.12 -20.53 -9.74
C LEU A 307 2.36 -20.68 -8.83
N HIS A 308 2.62 -21.90 -8.41
CA HIS A 308 3.78 -22.27 -7.61
C HIS A 308 4.97 -22.54 -8.52
N GLY A 309 5.95 -21.64 -8.52
CA GLY A 309 7.14 -21.80 -9.35
C GLY A 309 8.40 -21.36 -8.64
N VAL A 310 9.44 -22.18 -8.72
CA VAL A 310 10.73 -21.86 -8.12
C VAL A 310 11.25 -20.49 -8.56
N THR A 311 12.20 -19.94 -7.82
CA THR A 311 12.83 -18.67 -8.21
C THR A 311 13.55 -18.82 -9.56
N GLY A 312 13.20 -17.97 -10.54
CA GLY A 312 13.74 -18.11 -11.90
C GLY A 312 12.94 -19.01 -12.84
N SER A 313 11.78 -19.54 -12.42
CA SER A 313 10.89 -20.36 -13.26
C SER A 313 10.12 -19.57 -14.32
N GLY A 314 10.28 -18.24 -14.40
CA GLY A 314 9.67 -17.42 -15.44
C GLY A 314 8.22 -17.04 -15.19
N LYS A 315 7.70 -17.08 -13.96
CA LYS A 315 6.32 -16.66 -13.60
C LYS A 315 5.91 -15.33 -14.25
N THR A 316 6.79 -14.34 -14.25
CA THR A 316 6.50 -13.01 -14.82
C THR A 316 6.19 -13.09 -16.32
N GLU A 317 6.83 -13.98 -17.09
CA GLU A 317 6.53 -14.14 -18.51
C GLU A 317 5.13 -14.77 -18.71
N VAL A 318 4.74 -15.72 -17.86
CA VAL A 318 3.38 -16.27 -17.86
C VAL A 318 2.35 -15.15 -17.59
N TYR A 319 2.63 -14.26 -16.64
CA TYR A 319 1.76 -13.10 -16.37
C TYR A 319 1.62 -12.19 -17.59
N LEU A 320 2.73 -11.82 -18.22
CA LEU A 320 2.74 -10.95 -19.39
C LEU A 320 1.94 -11.57 -20.54
N GLN A 321 2.10 -12.87 -20.79
CA GLN A 321 1.37 -13.55 -21.86
C GLN A 321 -0.09 -13.84 -21.51
N ALA A 322 -0.46 -13.93 -20.21
CA ALA A 322 -1.86 -14.03 -19.78
C ALA A 322 -2.63 -12.70 -19.88
N ILE A 323 -1.93 -11.57 -19.75
CA ILE A 323 -2.51 -10.23 -19.84
C ILE A 323 -2.84 -9.88 -21.31
N ALA A 324 -1.97 -10.21 -22.25
CA ALA A 324 -2.08 -9.79 -23.65
C ALA A 324 -3.46 -10.12 -24.29
N PRO A 325 -4.01 -11.34 -24.18
CA PRO A 325 -5.33 -11.66 -24.74
C PRO A 325 -6.48 -10.92 -24.05
N ARG A 326 -6.32 -10.55 -22.76
CA ARG A 326 -7.32 -9.75 -22.04
C ARG A 326 -7.39 -8.32 -22.59
N LEU A 327 -6.24 -7.70 -22.80
CA LEU A 327 -6.19 -6.37 -23.42
C LEU A 327 -6.77 -6.38 -24.84
N ALA A 328 -6.46 -7.40 -25.63
CA ALA A 328 -7.02 -7.57 -26.98
C ALA A 328 -8.55 -7.75 -26.96
N ALA A 329 -9.10 -8.35 -25.89
CA ALA A 329 -10.54 -8.50 -25.68
C ALA A 329 -11.22 -7.25 -25.07
N GLY A 330 -10.51 -6.13 -24.93
CA GLY A 330 -11.07 -4.91 -24.33
C GLY A 330 -11.14 -4.94 -22.80
N GLN A 331 -10.45 -5.88 -22.14
CA GLN A 331 -10.44 -6.04 -20.69
C GLN A 331 -9.17 -5.52 -20.08
N SER A 332 -9.27 -4.91 -18.90
CA SER A 332 -8.11 -4.42 -18.11
C SER A 332 -7.54 -5.52 -17.22
N ALA A 333 -6.27 -5.35 -16.82
CA ALA A 333 -5.60 -6.24 -15.89
C ALA A 333 -5.06 -5.49 -14.67
N LEU A 334 -5.14 -6.13 -13.50
CA LEU A 334 -4.60 -5.62 -12.24
C LEU A 334 -3.49 -6.54 -11.75
N VAL A 335 -2.31 -6.00 -11.57
CA VAL A 335 -1.13 -6.70 -11.07
C VAL A 335 -0.71 -6.10 -9.74
N LEU A 336 -0.83 -6.88 -8.68
CA LEU A 336 -0.34 -6.51 -7.36
C LEU A 336 1.04 -7.12 -7.11
N VAL A 337 1.93 -6.30 -6.58
CA VAL A 337 3.27 -6.69 -6.20
C VAL A 337 3.57 -6.20 -4.78
N PRO A 338 4.44 -6.88 -4.00
CA PRO A 338 4.87 -6.38 -2.70
C PRO A 338 5.46 -4.98 -2.79
N GLU A 339 5.39 -4.20 -1.72
CA GLU A 339 5.86 -2.82 -1.71
C GLU A 339 7.35 -2.71 -2.12
N ILE A 340 8.19 -3.64 -1.66
CA ILE A 340 9.60 -3.75 -2.04
C ILE A 340 9.76 -4.35 -3.45
N GLY A 341 8.79 -5.14 -3.92
CA GLY A 341 8.80 -5.78 -5.24
C GLY A 341 8.49 -4.84 -6.40
N LEU A 342 7.91 -3.66 -6.13
CA LEU A 342 7.63 -2.66 -7.16
C LEU A 342 8.93 -1.94 -7.59
N THR A 343 9.84 -2.71 -8.16
CA THR A 343 11.11 -2.20 -8.67
C THR A 343 10.92 -1.53 -10.04
N PRO A 344 11.77 -0.57 -10.38
CA PRO A 344 11.81 -0.03 -11.75
C PRO A 344 11.99 -1.12 -12.81
N GLN A 345 12.78 -2.16 -12.52
CA GLN A 345 13.00 -3.28 -13.43
C GLN A 345 11.71 -4.04 -13.76
N LEU A 346 10.88 -4.32 -12.76
CA LEU A 346 9.59 -4.97 -12.97
C LEU A 346 8.65 -4.08 -13.78
N THR A 347 8.50 -2.82 -13.38
CA THR A 347 7.68 -1.85 -14.10
C THR A 347 8.11 -1.69 -15.56
N ASP A 348 9.44 -1.63 -15.80
CA ASP A 348 10.01 -1.50 -17.13
C ASP A 348 9.74 -2.75 -18.00
N ARG A 349 9.67 -3.96 -17.42
CA ARG A 349 9.24 -5.18 -18.16
C ARG A 349 7.81 -5.07 -18.67
N PHE A 350 6.88 -4.60 -17.81
CA PHE A 350 5.49 -4.38 -18.23
C PHE A 350 5.40 -3.27 -19.29
N ARG A 351 6.11 -2.15 -19.11
CA ARG A 351 6.13 -1.04 -20.07
C ARG A 351 6.73 -1.42 -21.41
N ARG A 352 7.79 -2.23 -21.45
CA ARG A 352 8.35 -2.76 -22.71
C ARG A 352 7.36 -3.62 -23.47
N ARG A 353 6.49 -4.35 -22.77
CA ARG A 353 5.51 -5.25 -23.37
C ARG A 353 4.22 -4.53 -23.81
N PHE A 354 3.69 -3.61 -22.99
CA PHE A 354 2.37 -3.01 -23.18
C PHE A 354 2.40 -1.48 -23.37
N GLY A 355 3.57 -0.87 -23.37
CA GLY A 355 3.73 0.57 -23.66
C GLY A 355 2.97 1.47 -22.70
N ASP A 356 2.21 2.39 -23.25
CA ASP A 356 1.43 3.43 -22.57
C ASP A 356 0.17 2.91 -21.85
N GLN A 357 -0.22 1.66 -22.06
CA GLN A 357 -1.30 1.01 -21.33
C GLN A 357 -0.93 0.68 -19.88
N VAL A 358 0.38 0.76 -19.51
CA VAL A 358 0.86 0.43 -18.17
C VAL A 358 0.87 1.65 -17.26
N TRP A 359 0.11 1.58 -16.19
CA TRP A 359 0.06 2.59 -15.15
C TRP A 359 0.49 2.02 -13.81
N VAL A 360 1.14 2.85 -13.00
CA VAL A 360 1.70 2.43 -11.70
C VAL A 360 0.95 3.11 -10.57
N TYR A 361 0.60 2.35 -9.51
CA TYR A 361 -0.10 2.89 -8.34
C TYR A 361 0.49 2.39 -7.02
N HIS A 362 1.05 3.30 -6.21
CA HIS A 362 1.61 2.99 -4.89
C HIS A 362 1.65 4.22 -3.98
N SER A 363 1.91 4.00 -2.69
CA SER A 363 1.94 5.03 -1.63
C SER A 363 3.03 6.11 -1.82
N GLY A 364 4.12 5.80 -2.53
CA GLY A 364 5.22 6.73 -2.82
C GLY A 364 4.94 7.73 -3.95
N LEU A 365 3.80 7.61 -4.66
CA LEU A 365 3.35 8.62 -5.62
C LEU A 365 2.82 9.85 -4.88
N SER A 366 3.00 11.04 -5.48
CA SER A 366 2.35 12.25 -5.00
C SER A 366 0.82 12.14 -5.10
N ASP A 367 0.09 12.90 -4.30
CA ASP A 367 -1.38 12.90 -4.31
C ASP A 367 -1.95 13.21 -5.70
N GLY A 368 -1.28 14.10 -6.46
CA GLY A 368 -1.66 14.42 -7.83
C GLY A 368 -1.44 13.25 -8.80
N GLU A 369 -0.32 12.52 -8.71
CA GLU A 369 -0.07 11.33 -9.51
C GLU A 369 -1.06 10.20 -9.18
N ARG A 370 -1.38 10.01 -7.90
CA ARG A 370 -2.39 9.05 -7.45
C ARG A 370 -3.77 9.39 -8.01
N TYR A 371 -4.16 10.67 -7.95
CA TYR A 371 -5.43 11.14 -8.49
C TYR A 371 -5.50 10.97 -10.01
N ASP A 372 -4.44 11.34 -10.76
CA ASP A 372 -4.40 11.20 -12.21
C ASP A 372 -4.54 9.73 -12.63
N THR A 373 -3.77 8.82 -12.00
CA THR A 373 -3.85 7.37 -12.25
C THR A 373 -5.25 6.83 -11.96
N TRP A 374 -5.81 7.24 -10.83
CA TRP A 374 -7.13 6.82 -10.40
C TRP A 374 -8.23 7.28 -11.38
N ARG A 375 -8.20 8.52 -11.82
CA ARG A 375 -9.16 9.08 -12.77
C ARG A 375 -9.07 8.42 -14.15
N GLN A 376 -7.86 8.13 -14.62
CA GLN A 376 -7.67 7.38 -15.86
C GLN A 376 -8.20 5.94 -15.76
N SER A 377 -8.10 5.34 -14.59
CA SER A 377 -8.61 3.98 -14.36
C SER A 377 -10.14 3.92 -14.32
N LEU A 378 -10.81 5.00 -13.93
CA LEU A 378 -12.27 5.07 -13.84
C LEU A 378 -12.95 5.03 -15.22
N LYS A 379 -12.39 5.77 -16.20
CA LYS A 379 -12.90 5.85 -17.57
C LYS A 379 -11.72 5.79 -18.55
N PRO A 380 -11.10 4.62 -18.69
CA PRO A 380 -9.93 4.49 -19.55
C PRO A 380 -10.33 4.54 -21.01
N PRO A 381 -9.60 5.30 -21.87
CA PRO A 381 -9.88 5.34 -23.31
C PRO A 381 -9.56 4.01 -24.00
N LYS A 382 -8.72 3.19 -23.42
CA LYS A 382 -8.33 1.83 -23.83
C LYS A 382 -8.07 0.97 -22.59
N PRO A 383 -8.10 -0.36 -22.69
CA PRO A 383 -7.80 -1.26 -21.59
C PRO A 383 -6.43 -0.95 -20.95
N LEU A 384 -6.35 -1.03 -19.63
CA LEU A 384 -5.15 -0.70 -18.86
C LEU A 384 -4.58 -1.91 -18.15
N VAL A 385 -3.27 -1.86 -17.93
CA VAL A 385 -2.55 -2.72 -16.98
C VAL A 385 -2.13 -1.86 -15.81
N ILE A 386 -2.78 -2.05 -14.67
CA ILE A 386 -2.38 -1.38 -13.43
C ILE A 386 -1.39 -2.27 -12.69
N VAL A 387 -0.17 -1.79 -12.50
CA VAL A 387 0.85 -2.43 -11.66
C VAL A 387 0.98 -1.63 -10.37
N GLY A 388 0.74 -2.27 -9.23
CA GLY A 388 0.77 -1.52 -7.99
C GLY A 388 0.98 -2.35 -6.74
N THR A 389 1.10 -1.65 -5.62
CA THR A 389 1.20 -2.29 -4.30
C THR A 389 -0.20 -2.60 -3.74
N ARG A 390 -0.27 -3.06 -2.50
CA ARG A 390 -1.50 -3.42 -1.79
C ARG A 390 -2.70 -2.51 -2.08
N SER A 391 -2.51 -1.19 -2.07
CA SER A 391 -3.60 -0.22 -2.28
C SER A 391 -4.16 -0.21 -3.71
N ALA A 392 -3.44 -0.75 -4.70
CA ALA A 392 -3.93 -0.83 -6.08
C ALA A 392 -5.13 -1.78 -6.22
N ILE A 393 -5.40 -2.64 -5.23
CA ILE A 393 -6.60 -3.48 -5.22
C ILE A 393 -7.91 -2.69 -5.28
N PHE A 394 -7.87 -1.41 -4.92
CA PHE A 394 -9.01 -0.48 -4.97
C PHE A 394 -9.08 0.36 -6.25
N MET A 395 -8.26 0.10 -7.26
CA MET A 395 -8.34 0.86 -8.51
C MET A 395 -9.65 0.56 -9.27
N PRO A 396 -10.44 1.58 -9.63
CA PRO A 396 -11.77 1.40 -10.22
C PRO A 396 -11.67 1.07 -11.72
N LEU A 397 -11.27 -0.15 -12.03
CA LEU A 397 -11.12 -0.62 -13.41
C LEU A 397 -12.44 -1.18 -13.93
N PRO A 398 -13.06 -0.57 -14.95
CA PRO A 398 -14.17 -1.21 -15.65
C PRO A 398 -13.66 -2.40 -16.46
N ASN A 399 -14.48 -3.42 -16.66
CA ASN A 399 -14.16 -4.62 -17.43
C ASN A 399 -12.85 -5.28 -17.00
N LEU A 400 -12.70 -5.51 -15.70
CA LEU A 400 -11.52 -6.18 -15.16
C LEU A 400 -11.51 -7.67 -15.60
N GLY A 401 -10.51 -8.05 -16.41
CA GLY A 401 -10.41 -9.38 -17.00
C GLY A 401 -9.41 -10.30 -16.33
N LEU A 402 -8.52 -9.79 -15.47
CA LEU A 402 -7.50 -10.59 -14.79
C LEU A 402 -6.95 -9.87 -13.58
N ILE A 403 -6.83 -10.59 -12.46
CA ILE A 403 -6.11 -10.12 -11.27
C ILE A 403 -4.91 -11.03 -11.03
N ILE A 404 -3.74 -10.45 -10.83
CA ILE A 404 -2.49 -11.17 -10.52
C ILE A 404 -1.93 -10.63 -9.21
N LEU A 405 -1.59 -11.51 -8.29
CA LEU A 405 -0.77 -11.19 -7.11
C LEU A 405 0.55 -11.93 -7.23
N ASP A 406 1.63 -11.20 -7.42
CA ASP A 406 2.98 -11.77 -7.39
C ASP A 406 3.49 -11.81 -5.95
N GLU A 407 4.26 -12.85 -5.60
CA GLU A 407 4.74 -13.12 -4.24
C GLU A 407 3.58 -13.03 -3.21
N GLU A 408 2.49 -13.79 -3.41
CA GLU A 408 1.23 -13.69 -2.68
C GLU A 408 1.36 -13.89 -1.15
N HIS A 409 2.41 -14.60 -0.73
CA HIS A 409 2.75 -14.87 0.68
C HIS A 409 3.27 -13.63 1.42
N ASP A 410 3.54 -12.53 0.71
CA ASP A 410 4.20 -11.37 1.31
C ASP A 410 3.34 -10.67 2.37
N SER A 411 3.93 -10.44 3.55
CA SER A 411 3.24 -9.76 4.66
C SER A 411 2.86 -8.31 4.37
N SER A 412 3.47 -7.64 3.37
CA SER A 412 3.10 -6.27 2.99
C SER A 412 1.71 -6.15 2.37
N TYR A 413 1.09 -7.28 1.99
CA TYR A 413 -0.30 -7.31 1.57
C TYR A 413 -1.31 -7.13 2.70
N LYS A 414 -0.92 -7.28 3.97
CA LYS A 414 -1.72 -6.93 5.15
C LYS A 414 -1.49 -5.47 5.52
N GLN A 415 -2.56 -4.75 5.87
CA GLN A 415 -2.49 -3.38 6.35
C GLN A 415 -2.45 -3.34 7.89
N ASP A 416 -1.51 -2.58 8.47
CA ASP A 416 -1.35 -2.48 9.93
C ASP A 416 -2.30 -1.47 10.59
N VAL A 417 -2.88 -0.57 9.79
CA VAL A 417 -3.83 0.47 10.25
C VAL A 417 -5.23 0.19 9.71
N PRO A 418 -6.30 0.57 10.44
CA PRO A 418 -7.67 0.33 9.98
C PRO A 418 -7.98 0.98 8.62
N PRO A 419 -8.69 0.25 7.74
CA PRO A 419 -9.09 -1.15 7.85
C PRO A 419 -7.88 -2.06 7.74
N CYS A 420 -7.71 -2.99 8.70
CA CYS A 420 -6.57 -3.92 8.71
C CYS A 420 -6.76 -5.04 7.67
N TYR A 421 -7.07 -4.68 6.42
CA TYR A 421 -7.37 -5.64 5.35
C TYR A 421 -6.13 -6.36 4.83
N HIS A 422 -6.34 -7.56 4.29
CA HIS A 422 -5.36 -8.31 3.52
C HIS A 422 -5.71 -8.25 2.03
N ALA A 423 -4.80 -7.74 1.18
CA ALA A 423 -5.08 -7.55 -0.24
C ALA A 423 -5.40 -8.86 -0.98
N ARG A 424 -4.82 -10.00 -0.57
CA ARG A 424 -5.13 -11.32 -1.12
C ARG A 424 -6.60 -11.70 -0.88
N THR A 425 -7.11 -11.51 0.33
CA THR A 425 -8.51 -11.75 0.67
C THR A 425 -9.45 -10.85 -0.13
N VAL A 426 -9.10 -9.56 -0.22
CA VAL A 426 -9.87 -8.61 -1.04
C VAL A 426 -9.84 -8.96 -2.53
N ALA A 427 -8.69 -9.43 -3.04
CA ALA A 427 -8.55 -9.86 -4.43
C ALA A 427 -9.43 -11.08 -4.76
N ARG A 428 -9.56 -12.04 -3.84
CA ARG A 428 -10.48 -13.19 -3.98
C ARG A 428 -11.93 -12.73 -4.09
N TRP A 429 -12.36 -11.85 -3.20
CA TRP A 429 -13.72 -11.29 -3.26
C TRP A 429 -13.95 -10.46 -4.52
N ARG A 430 -12.96 -9.66 -4.92
CA ARG A 430 -13.05 -8.87 -6.14
C ARG A 430 -13.13 -9.73 -7.39
N ALA A 431 -12.30 -10.76 -7.48
CA ALA A 431 -12.32 -11.71 -8.60
C ALA A 431 -13.69 -12.40 -8.73
N ALA A 432 -14.31 -12.77 -7.60
CA ALA A 432 -15.66 -13.36 -7.58
C ALA A 432 -16.73 -12.37 -8.05
N LEU A 433 -16.69 -11.13 -7.54
CA LEU A 433 -17.67 -10.09 -7.90
C LEU A 433 -17.55 -9.60 -9.34
N GLU A 434 -16.33 -9.49 -9.85
CA GLU A 434 -16.02 -9.08 -11.23
C GLU A 434 -16.03 -10.26 -12.22
N ASN A 435 -16.24 -11.48 -11.71
CA ASN A 435 -16.25 -12.74 -12.48
C ASN A 435 -14.99 -12.91 -13.36
N CYS A 436 -13.82 -12.59 -12.84
CA CYS A 436 -12.54 -12.70 -13.54
C CYS A 436 -11.58 -13.67 -12.84
N PRO A 437 -10.62 -14.29 -13.57
CA PRO A 437 -9.62 -15.16 -12.97
C PRO A 437 -8.67 -14.40 -12.05
N LEU A 438 -8.23 -15.09 -10.98
CA LEU A 438 -7.23 -14.64 -10.02
C LEU A 438 -6.03 -15.56 -10.07
N VAL A 439 -4.84 -15.01 -10.33
CA VAL A 439 -3.57 -15.74 -10.31
C VAL A 439 -2.75 -15.31 -9.11
N LEU A 440 -2.49 -16.24 -8.20
CA LEU A 440 -1.63 -16.06 -7.03
C LEU A 440 -0.30 -16.73 -7.32
N GLY A 441 0.76 -15.94 -7.52
CA GLY A 441 2.08 -16.44 -7.86
C GLY A 441 3.04 -16.40 -6.69
N SER A 442 3.75 -17.48 -6.45
CA SER A 442 4.78 -17.55 -5.41
C SER A 442 5.81 -18.65 -5.69
N ALA A 443 7.01 -18.46 -5.17
CA ALA A 443 7.99 -19.55 -5.04
C ALA A 443 7.83 -20.33 -3.73
N THR A 444 7.19 -19.72 -2.75
CA THR A 444 6.95 -20.24 -1.41
C THR A 444 5.54 -19.80 -1.01
N PRO A 445 4.48 -20.46 -1.50
CA PRO A 445 3.11 -20.08 -1.23
C PRO A 445 2.84 -19.93 0.27
N SER A 446 1.87 -19.09 0.65
CA SER A 446 1.43 -19.05 2.04
C SER A 446 0.69 -20.33 2.40
N LEU A 447 0.78 -20.75 3.65
CA LEU A 447 0.04 -21.91 4.16
C LEU A 447 -1.48 -21.78 3.90
N ASP A 448 -2.03 -20.58 4.09
CA ASP A 448 -3.44 -20.30 3.80
C ASP A 448 -3.81 -20.59 2.32
N THR A 449 -3.02 -20.10 1.38
CA THR A 449 -3.27 -20.36 -0.05
C THR A 449 -3.02 -21.81 -0.41
N TRP A 450 -1.99 -22.43 0.17
CA TRP A 450 -1.65 -23.83 -0.04
C TRP A 450 -2.79 -24.76 0.38
N VAL A 451 -3.27 -24.61 1.62
CA VAL A 451 -4.36 -25.43 2.17
C VAL A 451 -5.64 -25.26 1.37
N GLN A 452 -6.05 -24.04 1.09
CA GLN A 452 -7.26 -23.78 0.30
C GLN A 452 -7.19 -24.38 -1.11
N CYS A 453 -6.03 -24.34 -1.73
CA CYS A 453 -5.84 -24.93 -3.05
C CYS A 453 -5.91 -26.46 -3.04
N HIS A 454 -5.38 -27.12 -1.99
CA HIS A 454 -5.30 -28.57 -1.91
C HIS A 454 -6.55 -29.21 -1.30
N GLU A 455 -7.24 -28.54 -0.38
CA GLU A 455 -8.47 -29.06 0.22
C GLU A 455 -9.72 -28.76 -0.60
N LEU A 456 -9.77 -27.62 -1.31
CA LEU A 456 -10.93 -27.18 -2.08
C LEU A 456 -10.72 -27.28 -3.58
N GLY A 457 -9.54 -27.66 -4.05
CA GLY A 457 -9.18 -27.76 -5.46
C GLY A 457 -9.45 -29.13 -6.06
N ASP A 458 -9.74 -29.14 -7.36
CA ASP A 458 -9.77 -30.38 -8.16
C ASP A 458 -8.34 -30.82 -8.48
N CYS A 459 -7.74 -31.58 -7.56
CA CYS A 459 -6.39 -32.13 -7.72
C CYS A 459 -6.28 -33.24 -8.81
N SER A 460 -7.40 -33.59 -9.48
CA SER A 460 -7.43 -34.71 -10.44
C SER A 460 -6.67 -34.44 -11.75
N GLN A 461 -6.23 -33.19 -12.01
CA GLN A 461 -5.49 -32.83 -13.23
C GLN A 461 -3.97 -32.64 -13.03
N THR A 462 -3.42 -33.03 -11.89
CA THR A 462 -1.96 -33.01 -11.65
C THR A 462 -1.32 -34.27 -12.25
N THR A 463 -0.88 -34.17 -13.49
CA THR A 463 0.03 -35.17 -14.05
C THR A 463 1.40 -35.06 -13.35
N GLY A 464 1.68 -35.95 -12.38
CA GLY A 464 3.02 -36.21 -11.90
C GLY A 464 3.34 -36.03 -10.42
N ILE A 465 2.37 -36.15 -9.49
CA ILE A 465 2.69 -36.21 -8.06
C ILE A 465 2.00 -37.44 -7.44
N SER A 466 2.79 -38.27 -6.79
CA SER A 466 2.35 -39.43 -5.99
C SER A 466 1.28 -39.00 -4.98
N GLN A 467 0.24 -39.80 -4.88
CA GLN A 467 -0.83 -39.65 -3.88
C GLN A 467 -0.23 -39.56 -2.46
N CYS A 468 -0.22 -38.37 -1.89
CA CYS A 468 -0.06 -38.24 -0.46
C CYS A 468 -1.38 -38.63 0.21
N ASN A 469 -1.45 -39.86 0.73
CA ASN A 469 -2.53 -40.28 1.63
C ASN A 469 -2.46 -39.45 2.91
N VAL A 470 -3.14 -38.32 2.96
CA VAL A 470 -3.54 -37.67 4.21
C VAL A 470 -4.87 -38.33 4.60
N GLY A 471 -4.86 -39.10 5.67
CA GLY A 471 -5.98 -39.86 6.16
C GLY A 471 -7.25 -38.96 6.29
N SER A 472 -8.22 -39.21 5.43
CA SER A 472 -9.51 -38.55 5.41
C SER A 472 -10.41 -39.17 6.47
N ALA A 473 -10.53 -38.51 7.62
CA ALA A 473 -11.71 -38.65 8.45
C ALA A 473 -12.75 -37.65 7.95
N ARG A 474 -13.61 -38.08 7.02
CA ARG A 474 -14.83 -37.33 6.66
C ARG A 474 -15.87 -37.56 7.75
N PRO A 475 -16.52 -36.55 8.31
CA PRO A 475 -17.80 -36.71 9.01
C PRO A 475 -18.88 -37.00 7.96
N ALA A 476 -19.70 -37.99 8.24
CA ALA A 476 -20.81 -38.44 7.40
C ALA A 476 -21.82 -37.30 7.17
N THR A 477 -22.06 -36.99 5.91
CA THR A 477 -23.18 -36.13 5.49
C THR A 477 -24.46 -36.94 5.47
N SER A 478 -25.47 -36.50 6.20
CA SER A 478 -26.86 -36.98 6.09
C SER A 478 -27.46 -36.49 4.75
N PRO A 479 -28.27 -37.34 4.07
CA PRO A 479 -28.98 -36.96 2.86
C PRO A 479 -30.30 -36.27 3.19
N ASP A 480 -30.82 -35.54 2.21
CA ASP A 480 -32.15 -34.94 2.08
C ASP A 480 -32.27 -33.44 2.40
N ARG A 481 -32.10 -32.66 1.35
CA ARG A 481 -32.97 -31.53 1.07
C ARG A 481 -33.23 -31.41 -0.42
N ALA A 482 -34.51 -31.60 -0.75
CA ALA A 482 -35.08 -31.53 -2.07
C ALA A 482 -34.97 -30.14 -2.71
N GLU A 483 -34.68 -30.14 -4.00
CA GLU A 483 -34.74 -28.99 -4.88
C GLU A 483 -36.16 -28.38 -4.90
N GLN A 484 -36.27 -27.07 -4.61
CA GLN A 484 -37.44 -26.28 -4.93
C GLN A 484 -37.21 -25.45 -6.18
N PRO A 485 -38.16 -25.32 -7.09
CA PRO A 485 -37.96 -24.64 -8.37
C PRO A 485 -37.99 -23.12 -8.21
N ALA A 486 -37.12 -22.45 -9.00
CA ALA A 486 -36.96 -21.01 -9.05
C ALA A 486 -38.25 -20.26 -9.39
N ALA A 487 -38.69 -19.38 -8.53
CA ALA A 487 -39.80 -18.47 -8.79
C ALA A 487 -39.41 -17.37 -9.78
N LYS A 488 -40.24 -17.18 -10.81
CA LYS A 488 -40.14 -16.09 -11.81
C LYS A 488 -40.37 -14.74 -11.15
N ILE A 489 -39.42 -13.83 -11.27
CA ILE A 489 -39.51 -12.44 -10.82
C ILE A 489 -40.31 -11.65 -11.88
N PRO A 490 -41.32 -10.85 -11.47
CA PRO A 490 -42.03 -9.98 -12.39
C PRO A 490 -41.22 -8.73 -12.70
N ASN A 491 -41.19 -8.37 -14.01
CA ASN A 491 -40.61 -7.11 -14.49
C ASN A 491 -41.41 -5.93 -13.92
N SER A 492 -40.85 -5.18 -13.01
CA SER A 492 -41.25 -3.81 -12.68
C SER A 492 -40.09 -2.86 -12.89
N SER A 493 -40.30 -1.90 -13.76
CA SER A 493 -39.38 -0.83 -14.17
C SER A 493 -39.24 0.22 -13.08
N LEU A 494 -38.56 -0.08 -12.02
CA LEU A 494 -38.00 0.86 -11.05
C LEU A 494 -36.60 0.38 -10.72
N ASN A 495 -35.60 1.28 -10.87
CA ASN A 495 -34.22 0.98 -10.55
C ASN A 495 -34.14 0.30 -9.17
N PRO A 496 -33.61 -0.92 -9.08
CA PRO A 496 -33.46 -1.55 -7.79
C PRO A 496 -32.46 -0.71 -6.96
N PRO A 497 -32.68 -0.62 -5.62
CA PRO A 497 -31.69 -0.01 -4.75
C PRO A 497 -30.37 -0.74 -4.91
N ILE A 498 -29.26 -0.02 -4.82
CA ILE A 498 -27.87 -0.57 -4.90
C ILE A 498 -27.56 -1.56 -3.75
N TRP A 499 -28.50 -1.83 -2.89
CA TRP A 499 -28.43 -2.84 -1.85
C TRP A 499 -28.52 -4.23 -2.49
N VAL A 500 -27.34 -4.79 -2.82
CA VAL A 500 -27.26 -6.23 -3.05
C VAL A 500 -27.37 -6.84 -1.66
N ASP A 501 -28.47 -7.56 -1.41
CA ASP A 501 -28.61 -8.32 -0.18
C ASP A 501 -27.42 -9.24 -0.01
N PHE A 502 -26.80 -9.20 1.16
CA PHE A 502 -25.61 -9.99 1.50
C PHE A 502 -25.82 -11.50 1.30
N GLU A 503 -27.05 -11.96 1.35
CA GLU A 503 -27.45 -13.34 1.13
C GLU A 503 -27.35 -13.80 -0.34
N THR A 504 -27.24 -12.88 -1.30
CA THR A 504 -27.16 -13.21 -2.75
C THR A 504 -25.73 -13.29 -3.29
N LEU A 505 -24.69 -13.00 -2.48
CA LEU A 505 -23.31 -13.25 -2.89
C LEU A 505 -23.06 -14.76 -2.90
N PRO A 506 -22.45 -15.31 -3.95
CA PRO A 506 -22.25 -16.76 -4.04
C PRO A 506 -21.48 -17.25 -2.79
N PRO A 507 -22.05 -18.12 -1.96
CA PRO A 507 -21.39 -18.64 -0.77
C PRO A 507 -20.29 -19.64 -1.09
N THR A 508 -20.16 -20.05 -2.34
CA THR A 508 -19.20 -21.07 -2.77
C THR A 508 -17.82 -20.46 -2.96
N PRO A 509 -16.78 -21.03 -2.32
CA PRO A 509 -15.41 -20.67 -2.66
C PRO A 509 -15.19 -20.92 -4.16
N LEU A 510 -14.58 -19.92 -4.85
CA LEU A 510 -14.21 -20.08 -6.26
C LEU A 510 -13.32 -21.33 -6.42
N PRO A 511 -13.50 -22.08 -7.51
CA PRO A 511 -12.71 -23.28 -7.76
C PRO A 511 -11.22 -22.94 -7.89
N TRP A 512 -10.38 -23.82 -7.39
CA TRP A 512 -8.92 -23.71 -7.41
C TRP A 512 -8.29 -24.61 -8.45
N THR A 513 -7.17 -24.16 -9.01
CA THR A 513 -6.26 -24.99 -9.81
C THR A 513 -4.82 -24.73 -9.38
N TYR A 514 -4.08 -25.80 -9.07
CA TYR A 514 -2.67 -25.77 -8.78
C TYR A 514 -1.86 -25.87 -10.08
N LEU A 515 -0.94 -24.91 -10.28
CA LEU A 515 -0.04 -24.84 -11.43
C LEU A 515 1.41 -24.86 -10.94
N SER A 516 2.15 -25.92 -11.28
CA SER A 516 3.54 -26.11 -10.81
C SER A 516 4.55 -25.77 -11.91
N LEU A 517 5.55 -24.92 -11.56
CA LEU A 517 6.72 -24.60 -12.38
C LEU A 517 8.00 -24.97 -11.60
N PRO A 518 8.36 -26.26 -11.52
CA PRO A 518 9.42 -26.75 -10.63
C PRO A 518 10.83 -26.45 -11.14
N GLU A 519 11.01 -26.03 -12.39
CA GLU A 519 12.29 -25.85 -13.04
C GLU A 519 12.60 -24.39 -13.35
N ARG A 520 13.86 -24.00 -13.30
CA ARG A 520 14.35 -22.72 -13.81
C ARG A 520 14.36 -22.69 -15.34
N VAL A 521 14.06 -21.54 -15.94
CA VAL A 521 14.01 -21.41 -17.42
C VAL A 521 15.33 -21.77 -18.09
N GLN A 522 16.46 -21.52 -17.45
CA GLN A 522 17.79 -21.83 -17.98
C GLN A 522 18.29 -23.23 -17.59
N ALA A 523 17.41 -24.10 -17.11
CA ALA A 523 17.71 -25.49 -16.68
C ALA A 523 18.84 -25.61 -15.63
N GLN A 524 19.23 -24.51 -14.99
CA GLN A 524 20.23 -24.56 -13.91
C GLN A 524 19.59 -25.14 -12.64
N PRO A 525 20.27 -26.07 -11.94
CA PRO A 525 19.77 -26.60 -10.68
C PRO A 525 19.63 -25.50 -9.63
N LEU A 526 18.81 -25.75 -8.59
CA LEU A 526 18.80 -24.91 -7.41
C LEU A 526 20.18 -24.93 -6.75
N PRO A 527 20.63 -23.82 -6.15
CA PRO A 527 21.96 -23.74 -5.56
C PRO A 527 22.07 -24.68 -4.37
N GLU A 528 23.23 -25.31 -4.21
CA GLU A 528 23.55 -26.08 -3.02
C GLU A 528 23.58 -25.17 -1.78
N VAL A 529 22.95 -25.61 -0.70
CA VAL A 529 22.92 -24.87 0.58
C VAL A 529 23.81 -25.59 1.58
N LYS A 530 24.98 -25.04 1.88
CA LYS A 530 25.90 -25.50 2.90
C LYS A 530 25.56 -24.86 4.24
N VAL A 531 25.11 -25.67 5.19
CA VAL A 531 24.86 -25.22 6.57
C VAL A 531 26.13 -25.18 7.35
N VAL A 532 26.39 -24.13 8.11
CA VAL A 532 27.54 -23.99 8.99
C VAL A 532 27.06 -23.76 10.41
N ASP A 533 27.44 -24.66 11.32
CA ASP A 533 27.20 -24.48 12.75
C ASP A 533 28.23 -23.50 13.34
N MET A 534 27.74 -22.36 13.77
CA MET A 534 28.58 -21.30 14.34
C MET A 534 29.10 -21.64 15.74
N ARG A 535 28.58 -22.70 16.38
CA ARG A 535 29.10 -23.23 17.66
C ARG A 535 30.43 -23.95 17.42
N ASP A 536 30.51 -24.76 16.38
CA ASP A 536 31.72 -25.48 15.98
C ASP A 536 32.82 -24.52 15.52
N GLU A 537 32.44 -23.48 14.75
CA GLU A 537 33.34 -22.39 14.36
C GLU A 537 33.99 -21.72 15.60
N LEU A 538 33.16 -21.44 16.62
CA LEU A 538 33.65 -20.85 17.87
C LEU A 538 34.59 -21.77 18.64
N GLN A 539 34.28 -23.07 18.70
CA GLN A 539 35.13 -24.12 19.32
C GLN A 539 36.45 -24.27 18.58
N ALA A 540 36.43 -24.14 17.24
CA ALA A 540 37.63 -24.14 16.39
C ALA A 540 38.44 -22.83 16.50
N GLY A 541 38.02 -21.88 17.34
CA GLY A 541 38.72 -20.62 17.58
C GLY A 541 38.31 -19.46 16.66
N ASN A 542 37.38 -19.66 15.73
CA ASN A 542 36.87 -18.59 14.87
C ASN A 542 35.89 -17.69 15.65
N ARG A 543 36.33 -16.50 16.01
CA ARG A 543 35.50 -15.47 16.68
C ARG A 543 34.92 -14.42 15.73
N SER A 544 35.11 -14.60 14.43
CA SER A 544 34.55 -13.77 13.38
C SER A 544 33.05 -13.97 13.28
N ILE A 545 32.34 -12.98 12.71
CA ILE A 545 30.94 -13.14 12.29
C ILE A 545 30.83 -13.91 10.97
N LEU A 546 31.95 -14.09 10.28
CA LEU A 546 32.05 -14.82 9.02
C LEU A 546 32.67 -16.20 9.30
N SER A 547 31.97 -17.26 8.96
CA SER A 547 32.51 -18.63 9.07
C SER A 547 33.69 -18.86 8.10
N GLN A 548 34.55 -19.80 8.38
CA GLN A 548 35.66 -20.17 7.48
C GLN A 548 35.14 -20.56 6.09
N ALA A 549 34.04 -21.33 6.05
CA ALA A 549 33.40 -21.71 4.79
C ALA A 549 32.97 -20.52 3.96
N LEU A 550 32.37 -19.50 4.60
CA LEU A 550 31.96 -18.26 3.91
C LEU A 550 33.18 -17.47 3.44
N GLN A 551 34.22 -17.36 4.26
CA GLN A 551 35.47 -16.68 3.90
C GLN A 551 36.11 -17.31 2.67
N THR A 552 36.20 -18.65 2.63
CA THR A 552 36.73 -19.40 1.48
C THR A 552 35.91 -19.17 0.23
N ALA A 553 34.56 -19.21 0.34
CA ALA A 553 33.68 -18.94 -0.82
C ALA A 553 33.81 -17.51 -1.37
N LEU A 554 33.97 -16.51 -0.49
CA LEU A 554 34.17 -15.11 -0.89
C LEU A 554 35.53 -14.91 -1.59
N THR A 555 36.56 -15.57 -1.12
CA THR A 555 37.91 -15.55 -1.75
C THR A 555 37.84 -16.16 -3.15
N ALA A 556 37.26 -17.36 -3.33
CA ALA A 556 37.08 -17.99 -4.61
C ALA A 556 36.27 -17.12 -5.59
N MET A 557 35.14 -16.60 -5.12
CA MET A 557 34.28 -15.66 -5.89
C MET A 557 35.06 -14.46 -6.43
N LYS A 558 35.95 -13.86 -5.61
CA LYS A 558 36.75 -12.70 -6.01
C LYS A 558 37.79 -13.07 -7.08
N VAL A 559 38.46 -14.22 -6.89
CA VAL A 559 39.45 -14.72 -7.87
C VAL A 559 38.80 -15.00 -9.22
N GLU A 560 37.57 -15.52 -9.21
CA GLU A 560 36.80 -15.81 -10.43
C GLU A 560 36.17 -14.55 -11.07
N GLY A 561 36.25 -13.39 -10.42
CA GLY A 561 35.63 -12.14 -10.91
C GLY A 561 34.11 -12.14 -10.83
N ASN A 562 33.53 -12.98 -10.00
CA ASN A 562 32.08 -13.08 -9.78
C ASN A 562 31.61 -12.11 -8.69
N GLN A 563 30.28 -12.04 -8.50
CA GLN A 563 29.66 -11.22 -7.47
C GLN A 563 28.96 -12.06 -6.40
N GLY A 564 28.84 -11.50 -5.19
CA GLY A 564 28.19 -12.13 -4.07
C GLY A 564 27.13 -11.27 -3.39
N LEU A 565 26.29 -11.94 -2.59
CA LEU A 565 25.23 -11.31 -1.82
C LEU A 565 25.34 -11.79 -0.37
N LEU A 566 25.32 -10.85 0.58
CA LEU A 566 25.28 -11.17 2.01
C LEU A 566 23.96 -10.69 2.61
N PHE A 567 23.20 -11.63 3.11
CA PHE A 567 21.91 -11.39 3.74
C PHE A 567 22.01 -11.42 5.25
N ILE A 568 21.39 -10.39 5.88
CA ILE A 568 21.33 -10.27 7.33
C ILE A 568 19.90 -9.97 7.72
N HIS A 569 19.34 -10.72 8.64
CA HIS A 569 18.03 -10.41 9.18
C HIS A 569 18.13 -9.24 10.18
N ARG A 570 17.44 -8.14 9.90
CA ARG A 570 17.49 -6.90 10.70
C ARG A 570 16.63 -6.96 11.98
N ARG A 571 15.72 -7.93 12.11
CA ARG A 571 14.78 -8.04 13.22
C ARG A 571 15.24 -9.07 14.24
N GLY A 572 16.09 -8.64 15.10
CA GLY A 572 16.52 -9.34 16.32
C GLY A 572 17.51 -8.43 17.02
N HIS A 573 17.00 -7.50 17.80
CA HIS A 573 17.73 -6.46 18.52
C HIS A 573 18.53 -5.50 17.63
N SER A 574 17.89 -4.35 17.35
CA SER A 574 18.56 -3.09 17.03
C SER A 574 19.91 -3.01 17.72
N SER A 575 20.88 -2.41 17.03
CA SER A 575 22.15 -2.00 17.59
C SER A 575 21.90 -1.09 18.82
N PHE A 576 21.56 -1.69 19.95
CA PHE A 576 21.36 -0.94 21.18
C PHE A 576 22.70 -0.70 21.86
N VAL A 577 22.76 0.36 22.64
CA VAL A 577 23.91 0.67 23.46
C VAL A 577 23.64 0.18 24.87
N SER A 578 24.53 -0.66 25.40
CA SER A 578 24.50 -1.11 26.77
C SER A 578 25.83 -0.85 27.48
N CYS A 579 25.74 -0.62 28.77
CA CYS A 579 26.89 -0.49 29.63
C CYS A 579 27.46 -1.87 29.97
N ARG A 580 28.74 -2.09 29.72
CA ARG A 580 29.40 -3.36 30.06
C ARG A 580 29.61 -3.54 31.56
N SER A 581 29.61 -2.45 32.33
CA SER A 581 29.86 -2.49 33.78
C SER A 581 28.60 -2.83 34.58
N CYS A 582 27.43 -2.30 34.20
CA CYS A 582 26.17 -2.52 34.95
C CYS A 582 25.03 -3.10 34.15
N GLY A 583 25.23 -3.42 32.86
CA GLY A 583 24.15 -3.97 32.00
C GLY A 583 23.10 -2.96 31.57
N HIS A 584 23.12 -1.71 32.00
CA HIS A 584 22.11 -0.69 31.65
C HIS A 584 22.03 -0.50 30.15
N VAL A 585 20.82 -0.59 29.60
CA VAL A 585 20.50 -0.37 28.18
C VAL A 585 19.88 1.01 28.03
N ILE A 586 20.32 1.79 27.04
CA ILE A 586 19.76 3.11 26.78
C ILE A 586 18.42 2.96 26.07
N MET A 587 17.36 3.31 26.78
CA MET A 587 15.98 3.17 26.35
C MET A 587 15.44 4.45 25.75
N CYS A 588 14.44 4.33 24.87
CA CYS A 588 13.69 5.47 24.38
C CYS A 588 12.80 6.05 25.50
N PRO A 589 12.80 7.37 25.74
CA PRO A 589 11.94 7.96 26.75
C PRO A 589 10.43 7.91 26.41
N HIS A 590 10.09 7.61 25.17
CA HIS A 590 8.71 7.59 24.68
C HIS A 590 8.18 6.19 24.36
N CYS A 591 9.08 5.22 24.19
CA CYS A 591 8.78 3.84 23.82
C CYS A 591 9.55 2.89 24.72
N ASP A 592 8.97 1.75 25.06
CA ASP A 592 9.66 0.72 25.86
C ASP A 592 10.53 -0.15 24.94
N VAL A 593 11.42 0.50 24.20
CA VAL A 593 12.38 -0.11 23.30
C VAL A 593 13.74 0.57 23.45
N SER A 594 14.82 -0.17 23.22
CA SER A 594 16.16 0.39 23.20
C SER A 594 16.35 1.37 22.02
N LEU A 595 17.18 2.38 22.22
CA LEU A 595 17.62 3.28 21.16
C LEU A 595 18.66 2.61 20.27
N SER A 596 18.48 2.72 18.96
CA SER A 596 19.40 2.19 17.97
C SER A 596 20.54 3.15 17.69
N TYR A 597 21.76 2.61 17.63
CA TYR A 597 22.98 3.34 17.28
C TYR A 597 23.05 3.65 15.78
N HIS A 598 23.36 4.88 15.45
CA HIS A 598 23.54 5.36 14.07
C HIS A 598 24.79 6.21 13.94
N GLN A 599 25.64 5.84 12.98
CA GLN A 599 26.78 6.62 12.51
C GLN A 599 26.77 6.64 10.98
N PRO A 600 26.31 7.72 10.34
CA PRO A 600 26.13 7.79 8.89
C PRO A 600 27.42 7.63 8.07
N ALA A 601 28.54 8.12 8.61
CA ALA A 601 29.84 8.00 7.99
C ALA A 601 30.95 7.86 9.06
N PRO A 602 32.10 7.27 8.75
CA PRO A 602 33.27 7.34 9.61
C PRO A 602 33.57 8.81 9.98
N HIS A 603 33.76 9.10 11.26
CA HIS A 603 33.97 10.44 11.80
C HIS A 603 32.72 11.36 11.91
N SER A 604 31.51 10.92 11.51
CA SER A 604 30.30 11.68 11.80
C SER A 604 29.88 11.52 13.27
N ALA A 605 29.06 12.48 13.77
CA ALA A 605 28.54 12.42 15.12
C ALA A 605 27.73 11.13 15.35
N MET A 606 28.03 10.44 16.46
CA MET A 606 27.32 9.25 16.89
C MET A 606 25.97 9.64 17.47
N THR A 607 24.86 9.07 16.95
CA THR A 607 23.50 9.33 17.41
C THR A 607 22.77 8.06 17.78
N LEU A 608 21.88 8.16 18.77
CA LEU A 608 20.97 7.12 19.18
C LEU A 608 19.56 7.49 18.72
N ARG A 609 18.88 6.61 18.02
CA ARG A 609 17.55 6.89 17.44
C ARG A 609 16.54 5.78 17.73
N CYS A 610 15.32 6.17 18.06
CA CYS A 610 14.17 5.27 18.14
C CYS A 610 13.53 5.08 16.76
N HIS A 611 13.42 3.83 16.29
CA HIS A 611 12.78 3.52 15.00
C HIS A 611 11.25 3.56 15.06
N TYR A 612 10.64 3.62 16.24
CA TYR A 612 9.18 3.68 16.41
C TYR A 612 8.63 5.10 16.42
N CYS A 613 9.25 6.00 17.22
CA CYS A 613 8.76 7.38 17.36
C CYS A 613 9.67 8.44 16.73
N GLY A 614 10.84 8.04 16.20
CA GLY A 614 11.80 8.97 15.59
C GLY A 614 12.62 9.79 16.60
N PHE A 615 12.44 9.60 17.92
CA PHE A 615 13.27 10.26 18.93
C PHE A 615 14.75 10.03 18.66
N SER A 616 15.57 11.07 18.76
CA SER A 616 17.01 11.01 18.52
C SER A 616 17.76 11.79 19.60
N GLN A 617 18.87 11.25 20.08
CA GLN A 617 19.79 11.91 21.00
C GLN A 617 21.24 11.60 20.63
N GLY A 618 22.17 12.42 21.12
CA GLY A 618 23.62 12.14 21.00
C GLY A 618 24.00 10.89 21.80
N HIS A 619 25.06 10.19 21.35
CA HIS A 619 25.62 9.07 22.12
C HIS A 619 26.23 9.60 23.41
N PRO A 620 25.78 9.16 24.60
CA PRO A 620 26.37 9.61 25.88
C PRO A 620 27.80 9.09 26.02
N LYS A 621 28.68 9.88 26.59
CA LYS A 621 30.08 9.52 26.85
C LYS A 621 30.21 8.57 28.04
N GLN A 622 29.26 8.61 28.97
CA GLN A 622 29.23 7.80 30.18
C GLN A 622 27.84 7.19 30.38
N CYS A 623 27.79 6.06 31.07
CA CYS A 623 26.55 5.38 31.39
C CYS A 623 25.66 6.26 32.30
N PRO A 624 24.40 6.50 31.98
CA PRO A 624 23.47 7.27 32.80
C PRO A 624 23.21 6.65 34.18
N ALA A 625 23.38 5.33 34.33
CA ALA A 625 23.10 4.60 35.57
C ALA A 625 24.31 4.46 36.49
N CYS A 626 25.53 4.26 35.95
CA CYS A 626 26.71 4.00 36.80
C CYS A 626 27.94 4.84 36.42
N SER A 627 27.80 5.83 35.55
CA SER A 627 28.87 6.74 35.10
C SER A 627 30.07 6.06 34.44
N SER A 628 30.03 4.77 34.17
CA SER A 628 31.10 4.03 33.51
C SER A 628 31.28 4.50 32.06
N PRO A 629 32.51 4.66 31.55
CA PRO A 629 32.75 5.01 30.15
C PRO A 629 32.60 3.82 29.20
N TYR A 630 32.38 2.62 29.70
CA TYR A 630 32.34 1.39 28.90
C TYR A 630 30.94 1.13 28.31
N LEU A 631 30.44 2.07 27.50
CA LEU A 631 29.26 1.89 26.69
C LEU A 631 29.64 1.20 25.38
N LYS A 632 29.06 0.04 25.11
CA LYS A 632 29.25 -0.68 23.84
C LYS A 632 27.92 -0.79 23.10
N HIS A 633 28.00 -0.53 21.81
CA HIS A 633 26.90 -0.84 20.91
C HIS A 633 26.97 -2.32 20.51
N PHE A 634 25.86 -3.01 20.72
CA PHE A 634 25.63 -4.35 20.19
C PHE A 634 24.82 -4.21 18.92
N GLY A 635 25.39 -4.53 17.77
CA GLY A 635 24.70 -4.56 16.51
C GLY A 635 25.32 -5.56 15.56
N SER A 636 24.54 -6.52 15.14
CA SER A 636 24.80 -7.32 13.93
C SER A 636 24.03 -6.68 12.78
N GLY A 637 24.15 -5.38 12.57
CA GLY A 637 23.56 -4.69 11.44
C GLY A 637 24.46 -4.79 10.21
N THR A 638 23.92 -4.43 9.04
CA THR A 638 24.66 -4.35 7.77
C THR A 638 25.99 -3.62 7.89
N GLN A 639 26.05 -2.58 8.75
CA GLN A 639 27.28 -1.82 9.04
C GLN A 639 28.38 -2.71 9.64
N ARG A 640 28.05 -3.53 10.65
CA ARG A 640 29.04 -4.37 11.32
C ARG A 640 29.60 -5.43 10.36
N VAL A 641 28.74 -6.01 9.50
CA VAL A 641 29.19 -6.97 8.50
C VAL A 641 30.10 -6.29 7.48
N VAL A 642 29.76 -5.09 7.01
CA VAL A 642 30.62 -4.32 6.11
C VAL A 642 31.95 -3.95 6.79
N SER A 643 31.95 -3.59 8.07
CA SER A 643 33.21 -3.34 8.82
C SER A 643 34.05 -4.59 8.97
N ALA A 644 33.44 -5.74 9.32
CA ALA A 644 34.16 -7.01 9.41
C ALA A 644 34.71 -7.47 8.06
N LEU A 645 34.00 -7.23 6.96
CA LEU A 645 34.49 -7.51 5.61
C LEU A 645 35.68 -6.61 5.26
N ALA A 646 35.62 -5.32 5.57
CA ALA A 646 36.72 -4.39 5.31
C ALA A 646 38.00 -4.73 6.11
N GLU A 647 37.84 -5.30 7.32
CA GLU A 647 38.96 -5.79 8.13
C GLU A 647 39.54 -7.11 7.60
N THR A 648 38.68 -8.04 7.14
CA THR A 648 39.10 -9.39 6.72
C THR A 648 39.48 -9.42 5.24
N PHE A 649 38.80 -8.65 4.40
CA PHE A 649 38.93 -8.61 2.94
C PHE A 649 38.98 -7.17 2.42
N PRO A 650 40.07 -6.43 2.64
CA PRO A 650 40.19 -5.04 2.22
C PRO A 650 40.09 -4.85 0.69
N GLU A 651 40.34 -5.92 -0.07
CA GLU A 651 40.23 -5.94 -1.52
C GLU A 651 38.82 -6.08 -2.07
N LEU A 652 37.84 -6.47 -1.21
CA LEU A 652 36.44 -6.62 -1.62
C LEU A 652 35.67 -5.28 -1.52
N SER A 653 35.15 -4.84 -2.64
CA SER A 653 34.29 -3.68 -2.68
C SER A 653 32.84 -4.03 -2.33
N CYS A 654 32.22 -3.31 -1.38
CA CYS A 654 30.91 -3.61 -0.85
C CYS A 654 29.91 -2.46 -1.08
N ILE A 655 28.70 -2.79 -1.52
CA ILE A 655 27.55 -1.89 -1.48
C ILE A 655 26.62 -2.31 -0.34
N ARG A 656 26.31 -1.34 0.55
CA ARG A 656 25.28 -1.53 1.57
C ARG A 656 23.90 -1.21 1.01
N PHE A 657 22.96 -2.16 1.15
CA PHE A 657 21.61 -2.08 0.60
C PHE A 657 20.56 -2.35 1.68
N ASP A 658 20.18 -1.29 2.38
CA ASP A 658 19.19 -1.33 3.45
C ASP A 658 18.28 -0.10 3.42
N SER A 659 17.29 -0.05 4.32
CA SER A 659 16.33 1.06 4.37
C SER A 659 16.96 2.42 4.67
N ASP A 660 18.16 2.48 5.25
CA ASP A 660 18.84 3.75 5.52
C ASP A 660 19.53 4.31 4.28
N THR A 661 20.10 3.42 3.45
CA THR A 661 20.79 3.78 2.20
C THR A 661 19.83 4.03 1.04
N THR A 662 18.60 3.56 1.12
CA THR A 662 17.60 3.63 0.04
C THR A 662 16.49 4.66 0.27
N ARG A 663 16.60 5.52 1.29
CA ARG A 663 15.55 6.51 1.66
C ARG A 663 15.29 7.59 0.61
N THR A 664 16.32 8.01 -0.13
CA THR A 664 16.16 9.06 -1.13
C THR A 664 15.53 8.52 -2.41
N LYS A 665 14.66 9.33 -3.03
CA LYS A 665 13.98 8.95 -4.28
C LYS A 665 15.04 8.61 -5.37
N GLY A 666 14.98 7.39 -5.89
CA GLY A 666 15.91 6.91 -6.91
C GLY A 666 17.17 6.20 -6.40
N ALA A 667 17.54 6.31 -5.10
CA ALA A 667 18.73 5.65 -4.55
C ALA A 667 18.70 4.13 -4.70
N HIS A 668 17.54 3.52 -4.50
CA HIS A 668 17.32 2.09 -4.71
C HIS A 668 17.76 1.64 -6.11
N ARG A 669 17.32 2.37 -7.15
CA ARG A 669 17.67 2.07 -8.54
C ARG A 669 19.16 2.29 -8.80
N ALA A 670 19.71 3.40 -8.34
CA ALA A 670 21.11 3.75 -8.55
C ALA A 670 22.08 2.72 -7.96
N LEU A 671 21.82 2.24 -6.73
CA LEU A 671 22.64 1.24 -6.06
C LEU A 671 22.59 -0.11 -6.77
N LEU A 672 21.41 -0.55 -7.20
CA LEU A 672 21.27 -1.82 -7.94
C LEU A 672 21.89 -1.75 -9.34
N THR A 673 21.73 -0.65 -10.06
CA THR A 673 22.37 -0.45 -11.37
C THR A 673 23.90 -0.47 -11.24
N ARG A 674 24.44 0.26 -10.25
CA ARG A 674 25.88 0.26 -9.96
C ARG A 674 26.41 -1.15 -9.66
N PHE A 675 25.67 -1.94 -8.88
CA PHE A 675 26.04 -3.32 -8.58
C PHE A 675 25.97 -4.20 -9.83
N ALA A 676 24.89 -4.12 -10.60
CA ALA A 676 24.69 -4.91 -11.82
C ALA A 676 25.75 -4.59 -12.91
N GLU A 677 26.28 -3.37 -12.93
CA GLU A 677 27.36 -2.93 -13.83
C GLU A 677 28.77 -3.31 -13.32
N GLY A 678 28.88 -4.10 -12.25
CA GLY A 678 30.16 -4.51 -11.70
C GLY A 678 30.84 -3.48 -10.79
N GLY A 679 30.12 -2.43 -10.36
CA GLY A 679 30.66 -1.38 -9.50
C GLY A 679 30.93 -1.79 -8.04
N ALA A 680 30.68 -3.05 -7.68
CA ALA A 680 31.08 -3.67 -6.42
C ALA A 680 31.03 -5.20 -6.52
N ASP A 681 31.83 -5.88 -5.67
CA ASP A 681 31.92 -7.34 -5.59
C ASP A 681 30.79 -7.92 -4.74
N LEU A 682 30.41 -7.22 -3.67
CA LEU A 682 29.41 -7.68 -2.70
C LEU A 682 28.26 -6.68 -2.53
N LEU A 683 27.05 -7.25 -2.45
CA LEU A 683 25.85 -6.52 -2.02
C LEU A 683 25.44 -7.01 -0.65
N VAL A 684 25.56 -6.16 0.37
CA VAL A 684 25.27 -6.50 1.78
C VAL A 684 23.96 -5.85 2.19
N GLY A 685 22.96 -6.63 2.57
CA GLY A 685 21.66 -6.05 2.87
C GLY A 685 20.70 -6.93 3.66
N THR A 686 19.47 -6.45 3.79
CA THR A 686 18.41 -7.06 4.57
C THR A 686 17.29 -7.62 3.66
N GLN A 687 16.07 -7.72 4.15
CA GLN A 687 14.89 -8.21 3.42
C GLN A 687 14.69 -7.58 2.03
N MET A 688 15.27 -6.42 1.76
CA MET A 688 15.21 -5.79 0.43
C MET A 688 15.95 -6.60 -0.65
N LEU A 689 16.87 -7.49 -0.26
CA LEU A 689 17.59 -8.38 -1.18
C LEU A 689 16.76 -9.60 -1.61
N THR A 690 15.70 -9.93 -0.89
CA THR A 690 14.91 -11.13 -1.15
C THR A 690 14.01 -11.00 -2.37
N LYS A 691 13.68 -9.76 -2.83
CA LYS A 691 12.57 -9.51 -3.75
C LYS A 691 12.96 -8.66 -4.96
N GLY A 692 12.39 -9.01 -6.11
CA GLY A 692 12.39 -8.18 -7.32
C GLY A 692 13.75 -7.88 -7.96
N ILE A 693 14.84 -8.51 -7.50
CA ILE A 693 16.20 -8.27 -7.99
C ILE A 693 16.62 -9.46 -8.87
N ASP A 694 17.03 -9.17 -10.08
CA ASP A 694 17.57 -10.16 -11.03
C ASP A 694 19.06 -9.84 -11.24
N LEU A 695 19.93 -10.67 -10.67
CA LEU A 695 21.38 -10.50 -10.64
C LEU A 695 22.05 -11.79 -11.13
N PRO A 696 22.19 -11.98 -12.43
CA PRO A 696 22.73 -13.21 -13.00
C PRO A 696 24.20 -13.46 -12.66
N GLN A 697 24.94 -12.45 -12.24
CA GLN A 697 26.38 -12.55 -11.90
C GLN A 697 26.64 -12.99 -10.46
N VAL A 698 25.57 -13.16 -9.63
CA VAL A 698 25.70 -13.59 -8.23
C VAL A 698 25.88 -15.10 -8.17
N THR A 699 27.08 -15.55 -7.80
CA THR A 699 27.42 -16.97 -7.62
C THR A 699 27.43 -17.38 -6.14
N VAL A 700 27.75 -16.48 -5.20
CA VAL A 700 27.80 -16.75 -3.77
C VAL A 700 26.74 -15.97 -3.02
N VAL A 701 25.98 -16.68 -2.17
CA VAL A 701 25.04 -16.07 -1.22
C VAL A 701 25.41 -16.51 0.20
N GLY A 702 25.74 -15.53 1.05
CA GLY A 702 25.96 -15.76 2.48
C GLY A 702 24.73 -15.32 3.29
N ILE A 703 24.19 -16.21 4.11
CA ILE A 703 23.12 -15.94 5.06
C ILE A 703 23.73 -15.88 6.45
N ILE A 704 23.79 -14.67 7.02
CA ILE A 704 24.44 -14.44 8.31
C ILE A 704 23.38 -14.39 9.42
N ALA A 705 23.54 -15.24 10.44
CA ALA A 705 22.68 -15.34 11.61
C ALA A 705 21.19 -15.61 11.25
N ALA A 706 20.90 -16.76 10.66
CA ALA A 706 19.56 -17.22 10.32
C ALA A 706 18.63 -17.31 11.55
N ASP A 707 19.19 -17.56 12.73
CA ASP A 707 18.49 -17.72 14.02
C ASP A 707 17.56 -16.55 14.36
N GLY A 708 17.90 -15.32 13.96
CA GLY A 708 17.06 -14.16 14.17
C GLY A 708 15.70 -14.21 13.46
N LEU A 709 15.55 -15.08 12.45
CA LEU A 709 14.28 -15.37 11.78
C LEU A 709 13.48 -16.46 12.51
N LEU A 710 14.17 -17.47 13.03
CA LEU A 710 13.56 -18.68 13.60
C LEU A 710 12.84 -18.41 14.93
N TYR A 711 13.39 -17.52 15.76
CA TYR A 711 12.93 -17.27 17.12
C TYR A 711 12.13 -15.97 17.28
N MET A 712 11.36 -15.59 16.28
CA MET A 712 10.38 -14.51 16.45
C MET A 712 9.18 -15.01 17.26
N ASN A 713 8.70 -14.16 18.21
CA ASN A 713 7.52 -14.45 19.03
C ASN A 713 6.22 -14.27 18.24
N ASP A 714 6.04 -15.10 17.21
CA ASP A 714 4.91 -15.01 16.30
C ASP A 714 4.57 -16.40 15.77
N TYR A 715 3.30 -16.76 15.71
CA TYR A 715 2.85 -18.06 15.19
C TYR A 715 3.22 -18.29 13.71
N TRP A 716 3.62 -17.26 13.01
CA TRP A 716 4.06 -17.27 11.60
C TRP A 716 5.58 -17.38 11.47
N ALA A 717 6.33 -17.42 12.57
CA ALA A 717 7.79 -17.28 12.55
C ALA A 717 8.46 -18.30 11.63
N SER A 718 8.12 -19.58 11.78
CA SER A 718 8.71 -20.68 11.01
C SER A 718 8.40 -20.56 9.51
N GLU A 719 7.14 -20.32 9.16
CA GLU A 719 6.73 -20.12 7.76
C GLU A 719 7.46 -18.94 7.12
N ARG A 720 7.53 -17.80 7.81
CA ARG A 720 8.23 -16.60 7.30
C ARG A 720 9.74 -16.82 7.17
N ALA A 721 10.33 -17.53 8.12
CA ALA A 721 11.76 -17.88 8.06
C ALA A 721 12.05 -18.73 6.83
N LEU A 722 11.27 -19.80 6.61
CA LEU A 722 11.40 -20.65 5.44
C LEU A 722 11.28 -19.86 4.13
N GLN A 723 10.20 -19.08 3.99
CA GLN A 723 9.93 -18.27 2.80
C GLN A 723 11.10 -17.33 2.49
N MET A 724 11.61 -16.65 3.52
CA MET A 724 12.71 -15.70 3.35
C MET A 724 14.03 -16.38 3.01
N LEU A 725 14.36 -17.46 3.69
CA LEU A 725 15.62 -18.21 3.46
C LEU A 725 15.65 -18.85 2.07
N ILE A 726 14.55 -19.46 1.61
CA ILE A 726 14.43 -20.00 0.25
C ILE A 726 14.55 -18.90 -0.80
N GLN A 727 13.91 -17.73 -0.59
CA GLN A 727 14.01 -16.63 -1.53
C GLN A 727 15.41 -16.06 -1.65
N VAL A 728 16.13 -15.95 -0.53
CA VAL A 728 17.53 -15.49 -0.51
C VAL A 728 18.43 -16.52 -1.17
N ALA A 729 18.31 -17.79 -0.80
CA ALA A 729 19.07 -18.89 -1.41
C ALA A 729 18.87 -18.92 -2.93
N GLY A 730 17.64 -18.74 -3.39
CA GLY A 730 17.30 -18.69 -4.82
C GLY A 730 17.90 -17.51 -5.59
N ARG A 731 18.67 -16.60 -4.97
CA ARG A 731 19.41 -15.53 -5.67
C ARG A 731 20.72 -16.01 -6.27
N ALA A 732 21.34 -17.06 -5.73
CA ALA A 732 22.55 -17.62 -6.28
C ALA A 732 22.30 -18.39 -7.58
N GLY A 733 23.25 -18.33 -8.52
CA GLY A 733 23.26 -19.15 -9.73
C GLY A 733 22.08 -18.90 -10.67
N ARG A 734 21.71 -17.66 -10.92
CA ARG A 734 20.68 -17.30 -11.92
C ARG A 734 21.21 -17.14 -13.33
N GLY A 735 22.53 -17.00 -13.46
CA GLY A 735 23.22 -16.91 -14.72
C GLY A 735 23.67 -18.25 -15.28
N ALA A 736 24.73 -18.23 -16.05
CA ALA A 736 25.33 -19.42 -16.66
C ALA A 736 26.13 -20.27 -15.64
N LEU A 737 26.57 -19.65 -14.53
CA LEU A 737 27.42 -20.30 -13.52
C LEU A 737 26.57 -20.89 -12.37
N PRO A 738 26.97 -22.01 -11.80
CA PRO A 738 26.31 -22.60 -10.63
C PRO A 738 26.42 -21.65 -9.43
N GLY A 739 25.41 -21.69 -8.55
CA GLY A 739 25.40 -20.89 -7.33
C GLY A 739 25.68 -21.73 -6.09
N GLN A 740 26.31 -21.11 -5.08
CA GLN A 740 26.55 -21.68 -3.76
C GLN A 740 25.91 -20.80 -2.69
N VAL A 741 25.29 -21.42 -1.68
CA VAL A 741 24.71 -20.72 -0.53
C VAL A 741 25.41 -21.21 0.75
N ILE A 742 25.92 -20.28 1.55
CA ILE A 742 26.49 -20.56 2.88
C ILE A 742 25.51 -20.01 3.93
N LEU A 743 24.87 -20.91 4.68
CA LEU A 743 23.92 -20.58 5.72
C LEU A 743 24.55 -20.76 7.10
N GLN A 744 24.75 -19.67 7.82
CA GLN A 744 25.33 -19.65 9.17
C GLN A 744 24.22 -19.61 10.21
N THR A 745 24.23 -20.58 11.14
CA THR A 745 23.24 -20.70 12.22
C THR A 745 23.86 -21.29 13.47
N TYR A 746 23.26 -21.08 14.64
CA TYR A 746 23.55 -21.74 15.92
C TYR A 746 22.61 -22.92 16.19
N THR A 747 21.62 -23.15 15.32
CA THR A 747 20.60 -24.20 15.45
C THR A 747 20.42 -24.95 14.12
N PRO A 748 21.45 -25.73 13.68
CA PRO A 748 21.41 -26.43 12.40
C PRO A 748 20.28 -27.46 12.30
N ASP A 749 19.87 -28.06 13.44
CA ASP A 749 18.84 -29.10 13.51
C ASP A 749 17.41 -28.59 13.44
N HIS A 750 17.21 -27.25 13.31
CA HIS A 750 15.87 -26.65 13.24
C HIS A 750 15.14 -27.08 11.96
N PRO A 751 13.83 -27.50 12.01
CA PRO A 751 13.09 -28.01 10.85
C PRO A 751 13.13 -27.07 9.63
N VAL A 752 13.06 -25.75 9.85
CA VAL A 752 13.19 -24.74 8.79
C VAL A 752 14.55 -24.84 8.08
N ILE A 753 15.64 -25.02 8.83
CA ILE A 753 16.99 -25.12 8.25
C ILE A 753 17.10 -26.41 7.40
N ALA A 754 16.61 -27.55 7.90
CA ALA A 754 16.54 -28.79 7.15
C ALA A 754 15.72 -28.63 5.85
N ALA A 755 14.57 -27.99 5.93
CA ALA A 755 13.71 -27.73 4.76
C ALA A 755 14.39 -26.84 3.71
N VAL A 756 15.14 -25.81 4.14
CA VAL A 756 15.92 -24.94 3.24
C VAL A 756 17.05 -25.69 2.55
N THR A 757 17.76 -26.55 3.30
CA THR A 757 18.91 -27.34 2.80
C THR A 757 18.49 -28.30 1.71
N HIS A 758 17.34 -28.94 1.89
CA HIS A 758 16.83 -29.95 0.95
C HIS A 758 15.83 -29.39 -0.06
N HIS A 759 15.57 -28.08 -0.05
CA HIS A 759 14.51 -27.45 -0.84
C HIS A 759 13.13 -28.10 -0.65
N ALA A 760 12.87 -28.64 0.54
CA ALA A 760 11.70 -29.45 0.88
C ALA A 760 10.54 -28.58 1.39
N TYR A 761 10.02 -27.68 0.56
CA TYR A 761 8.92 -26.79 0.91
C TYR A 761 7.65 -27.55 1.31
N GLU A 762 7.25 -28.55 0.51
CA GLU A 762 5.99 -29.29 0.69
C GLU A 762 5.96 -30.08 2.00
N GLY A 763 7.06 -30.74 2.34
CA GLY A 763 7.19 -31.48 3.60
C GLY A 763 7.04 -30.59 4.82
N PHE A 764 7.73 -29.46 4.82
CA PHE A 764 7.62 -28.46 5.90
C PHE A 764 6.20 -27.91 6.05
N ILE A 765 5.55 -27.57 4.92
CA ILE A 765 4.22 -26.95 4.98
C ILE A 765 3.16 -27.93 5.51
N ALA A 766 3.34 -29.24 5.27
CA ALA A 766 2.46 -30.27 5.82
C ALA A 766 2.62 -30.39 7.35
N GLU A 767 3.85 -30.32 7.87
CA GLU A 767 4.12 -30.32 9.31
C GLU A 767 3.57 -29.07 9.99
N GLU A 768 3.81 -27.90 9.40
CA GLU A 768 3.32 -26.62 9.90
C GLU A 768 1.76 -26.60 9.92
N TRP A 769 1.12 -27.19 8.90
CA TRP A 769 -0.34 -27.32 8.85
C TRP A 769 -0.86 -28.18 10.00
N ALA A 770 -0.27 -29.34 10.25
CA ALA A 770 -0.66 -30.22 11.35
C ALA A 770 -0.56 -29.51 12.72
N GLN A 771 0.50 -28.72 12.93
CA GLN A 771 0.68 -27.93 14.16
C GLN A 771 -0.39 -26.85 14.29
N ARG A 772 -0.72 -26.12 13.21
CA ARG A 772 -1.76 -25.10 13.25
C ARG A 772 -3.15 -25.64 13.44
N GLN A 773 -3.44 -26.82 12.89
CA GLN A 773 -4.69 -27.54 13.17
C GLN A 773 -4.82 -27.89 14.67
N LEU A 774 -3.78 -28.49 15.25
CA LEU A 774 -3.78 -28.82 16.68
C LEU A 774 -3.98 -27.60 17.57
N LEU A 775 -3.35 -26.49 17.22
CA LEU A 775 -3.38 -25.25 17.98
C LEU A 775 -4.51 -24.32 17.55
N GLN A 776 -5.30 -24.65 16.54
CA GLN A 776 -6.35 -23.78 15.97
C GLN A 776 -5.85 -22.39 15.55
N TYR A 777 -4.64 -22.28 14.99
CA TYR A 777 -4.16 -21.04 14.38
C TYR A 777 -4.63 -20.90 12.93
N PRO A 778 -4.73 -19.68 12.39
CA PRO A 778 -5.03 -19.49 10.97
C PRO A 778 -4.07 -20.28 10.06
N PRO A 779 -4.55 -20.95 8.99
CA PRO A 779 -5.93 -20.92 8.47
C PRO A 779 -6.88 -21.99 9.04
N SER A 780 -6.48 -22.78 10.03
CA SER A 780 -7.35 -23.76 10.70
C SER A 780 -8.35 -23.15 11.67
N GLY A 781 -8.00 -21.99 12.22
CA GLY A 781 -8.85 -21.18 13.10
C GLY A 781 -8.91 -19.74 12.67
N GLN A 782 -9.71 -18.93 13.37
CA GLN A 782 -9.83 -17.48 13.18
C GLN A 782 -9.33 -16.74 14.40
N MET A 783 -8.76 -15.57 14.20
CA MET A 783 -8.29 -14.72 15.29
C MET A 783 -8.79 -13.29 15.13
N LEU A 784 -9.11 -12.68 16.27
CA LEU A 784 -9.50 -11.29 16.37
C LEU A 784 -8.67 -10.61 17.45
N LEU A 785 -7.82 -9.69 17.09
CA LEU A 785 -6.98 -8.94 18.02
C LEU A 785 -7.56 -7.54 18.26
N LEU A 786 -7.91 -7.27 19.51
CA LEU A 786 -8.30 -5.95 19.98
C LEU A 786 -7.08 -5.27 20.60
N ARG A 787 -6.59 -4.21 19.95
CA ARG A 787 -5.45 -3.40 20.43
C ARG A 787 -5.98 -2.12 21.04
N LEU A 788 -5.72 -1.93 22.33
CA LEU A 788 -6.02 -0.70 23.05
C LEU A 788 -4.77 0.15 23.20
N SER A 789 -4.90 1.47 23.15
CA SER A 789 -3.79 2.37 23.48
C SER A 789 -4.27 3.69 24.07
N SER A 790 -3.56 4.15 25.14
CA SER A 790 -3.79 5.43 25.80
C SER A 790 -2.48 6.06 26.25
N ALA A 791 -2.47 7.37 26.44
CA ALA A 791 -1.40 8.06 27.15
C ALA A 791 -1.46 7.79 28.66
N ASP A 792 -2.64 7.43 29.17
CA ASP A 792 -2.90 7.09 30.57
C ASP A 792 -2.85 5.56 30.74
N PRO A 793 -1.91 5.03 31.57
CA PRO A 793 -1.77 3.61 31.82
C PRO A 793 -2.97 3.00 32.53
N GLN A 794 -3.58 3.71 33.48
CA GLN A 794 -4.74 3.20 34.24
C GLN A 794 -5.99 3.17 33.36
N ALA A 795 -6.20 4.19 32.54
CA ALA A 795 -7.36 4.23 31.63
C ALA A 795 -7.34 3.09 30.61
N VAL A 796 -6.16 2.72 30.06
CA VAL A 796 -6.07 1.63 29.08
C VAL A 796 -6.29 0.26 29.73
N GLU A 797 -5.75 0.04 30.94
CA GLU A 797 -5.91 -1.19 31.72
C GLU A 797 -7.37 -1.42 32.09
N GLN A 798 -8.01 -0.46 32.76
CA GLN A 798 -9.42 -0.53 33.15
C GLN A 798 -10.34 -0.73 31.95
N THR A 799 -10.07 -0.06 30.83
CA THR A 799 -10.82 -0.26 29.59
C THR A 799 -10.63 -1.69 29.06
N ALA A 800 -9.40 -2.23 29.10
CA ALA A 800 -9.12 -3.59 28.67
C ALA A 800 -9.89 -4.63 29.52
N GLU A 801 -9.94 -4.46 30.85
CA GLU A 801 -10.71 -5.30 31.77
C GLU A 801 -12.21 -5.21 31.51
N THR A 802 -12.74 -3.99 31.31
CA THR A 802 -14.15 -3.76 30.97
C THR A 802 -14.53 -4.49 29.68
N LEU A 803 -13.71 -4.36 28.62
CA LEU A 803 -13.95 -5.04 27.35
C LEU A 803 -13.83 -6.56 27.49
N ALA A 804 -12.89 -7.05 28.30
CA ALA A 804 -12.77 -8.49 28.57
C ALA A 804 -14.03 -9.05 29.21
N HIS A 805 -14.61 -8.35 30.19
CA HIS A 805 -15.85 -8.76 30.81
C HIS A 805 -17.03 -8.85 29.83
N HIS A 806 -17.22 -7.85 29.01
CA HIS A 806 -18.24 -7.85 27.95
C HIS A 806 -18.00 -8.96 26.91
N LEU A 807 -16.75 -9.21 26.53
CA LEU A 807 -16.40 -10.28 25.61
C LEU A 807 -16.69 -11.66 26.21
N LEU A 808 -16.31 -11.92 27.44
CA LEU A 808 -16.58 -13.20 28.13
C LEU A 808 -18.08 -13.49 28.20
N GLN A 809 -18.91 -12.50 28.50
CA GLN A 809 -20.38 -12.67 28.49
C GLN A 809 -20.88 -13.01 27.08
N ARG A 810 -20.37 -12.33 26.04
CA ARG A 810 -20.75 -12.54 24.63
C ARG A 810 -20.33 -13.93 24.12
N LEU A 811 -19.13 -14.35 24.48
CA LEU A 811 -18.54 -15.61 24.02
C LEU A 811 -18.99 -16.84 24.79
N SER A 812 -19.79 -16.68 25.84
CA SER A 812 -20.22 -17.78 26.75
C SER A 812 -20.95 -18.93 26.08
N LYS A 813 -21.54 -18.73 24.90
CA LYS A 813 -22.25 -19.73 24.08
C LYS A 813 -21.54 -20.09 22.78
N SER A 814 -20.28 -19.67 22.58
CA SER A 814 -19.50 -19.92 21.39
C SER A 814 -18.27 -20.76 21.72
N SER A 815 -17.64 -21.34 20.68
CA SER A 815 -16.37 -22.07 20.82
C SER A 815 -15.15 -21.13 20.86
N TYR A 816 -15.39 -19.82 20.81
CA TYR A 816 -14.32 -18.83 20.90
C TYR A 816 -13.79 -18.68 22.31
N ARG A 817 -12.45 -18.52 22.40
CA ARG A 817 -11.72 -18.30 23.65
C ARG A 817 -11.14 -16.90 23.68
N LEU A 818 -11.25 -16.24 24.84
CA LEU A 818 -10.59 -14.97 25.10
C LEU A 818 -9.24 -15.21 25.78
N LEU A 819 -8.16 -14.64 25.22
CA LEU A 819 -6.82 -14.60 25.81
C LEU A 819 -6.48 -13.15 26.16
N GLY A 820 -6.02 -12.93 27.38
CA GLY A 820 -5.87 -11.60 27.97
C GLY A 820 -7.06 -11.19 28.83
N PRO A 821 -7.18 -9.90 29.27
CA PRO A 821 -6.35 -8.76 28.85
C PRO A 821 -4.90 -8.87 29.31
N ALA A 822 -3.97 -8.42 28.46
CA ALA A 822 -2.56 -8.42 28.78
C ALA A 822 -1.87 -7.19 28.16
N PRO A 823 -0.79 -6.67 28.78
CA PRO A 823 0.07 -5.68 28.14
C PRO A 823 0.59 -6.20 26.80
N ALA A 824 0.66 -5.34 25.79
CA ALA A 824 1.25 -5.69 24.50
C ALA A 824 2.74 -6.10 24.68
N PRO A 825 3.33 -6.94 23.77
CA PRO A 825 4.76 -7.29 23.81
C PRO A 825 5.71 -6.09 23.86
N ILE A 826 5.30 -4.96 23.28
CA ILE A 826 5.93 -3.65 23.51
C ILE A 826 4.88 -2.79 24.23
N PRO A 827 4.94 -2.68 25.57
CA PRO A 827 3.88 -2.08 26.37
C PRO A 827 3.68 -0.59 26.12
N ARG A 828 4.74 0.14 25.66
CA ARG A 828 4.65 1.57 25.41
C ARG A 828 5.31 1.97 24.09
N VAL A 829 4.59 2.69 23.25
CA VAL A 829 5.09 3.26 21.98
C VAL A 829 4.61 4.69 21.84
N ALA A 830 5.50 5.63 21.51
CA ALA A 830 5.20 7.05 21.32
C ALA A 830 4.41 7.65 22.51
N ARG A 831 4.85 7.38 23.75
CA ARG A 831 4.19 7.78 25.02
C ARG A 831 2.79 7.21 25.24
N ARG A 832 2.38 6.18 24.49
CA ARG A 832 1.08 5.52 24.65
C ARG A 832 1.29 4.10 25.15
N TYR A 833 0.60 3.74 26.22
CA TYR A 833 0.54 2.39 26.77
C TYR A 833 -0.39 1.55 25.94
N ARG A 834 -0.08 0.26 25.77
CA ARG A 834 -0.78 -0.66 24.87
C ARG A 834 -1.16 -1.94 25.60
N TRP A 835 -2.43 -2.34 25.40
CA TRP A 835 -3.00 -3.59 25.91
C TRP A 835 -3.65 -4.37 24.78
N HIS A 836 -3.67 -5.69 24.90
CA HIS A 836 -4.20 -6.61 23.93
C HIS A 836 -5.25 -7.54 24.54
N LEU A 837 -6.28 -7.83 23.75
CA LEU A 837 -7.26 -8.88 23.95
C LEU A 837 -7.28 -9.70 22.66
N LEU A 838 -7.05 -11.01 22.74
CA LEU A 838 -7.06 -11.89 21.59
C LEU A 838 -8.22 -12.87 21.72
N VAL A 839 -9.16 -12.82 20.78
CA VAL A 839 -10.23 -13.79 20.62
C VAL A 839 -9.82 -14.79 19.57
N LYS A 840 -9.93 -16.10 19.86
CA LYS A 840 -9.50 -17.19 18.99
C LYS A 840 -10.55 -18.28 18.96
N GLY A 841 -10.87 -18.79 17.78
CA GLY A 841 -11.91 -19.82 17.62
C GLY A 841 -11.83 -20.54 16.28
N PRO A 842 -12.75 -21.45 16.02
CA PRO A 842 -12.77 -22.30 14.84
C PRO A 842 -13.24 -21.53 13.59
N MET A 843 -12.96 -22.09 12.41
CA MET A 843 -13.33 -21.48 11.12
C MET A 843 -14.82 -21.65 10.76
N ASP A 844 -15.47 -22.63 11.29
CA ASP A 844 -16.89 -22.99 11.02
C ASP A 844 -17.91 -22.13 11.78
N GLU A 845 -17.46 -21.39 12.81
CA GLU A 845 -18.29 -20.40 13.49
C GLU A 845 -18.02 -18.99 12.93
N PRO A 846 -19.06 -18.14 12.79
CA PRO A 846 -18.87 -16.77 12.36
C PRO A 846 -18.07 -15.96 13.38
N LEU A 847 -17.19 -15.07 12.90
CA LEU A 847 -16.44 -14.15 13.76
C LEU A 847 -17.37 -13.32 14.67
N PRO A 848 -17.09 -13.25 15.99
CA PRO A 848 -17.87 -12.44 16.92
C PRO A 848 -17.85 -10.97 16.48
N GLN A 849 -19.03 -10.34 16.45
CA GLN A 849 -19.13 -8.91 16.16
C GLN A 849 -18.73 -8.10 17.40
N VAL A 850 -17.75 -7.22 17.24
CA VAL A 850 -17.16 -6.45 18.34
C VAL A 850 -17.04 -4.94 18.05
N GLN A 851 -17.61 -4.45 16.95
CA GLN A 851 -17.59 -3.03 16.59
C GLN A 851 -18.22 -2.13 17.66
N ASP A 852 -19.28 -2.58 18.25
CA ASP A 852 -20.05 -1.90 19.29
C ASP A 852 -19.26 -1.75 20.61
N LEU A 853 -18.23 -2.56 20.84
CA LEU A 853 -17.36 -2.43 22.01
C LEU A 853 -16.68 -1.06 22.11
N LYS A 854 -16.57 -0.34 21.00
CA LYS A 854 -16.01 1.00 20.96
C LYS A 854 -16.81 1.99 21.83
N GLN A 855 -18.10 1.76 22.08
CA GLN A 855 -18.92 2.60 22.97
C GLN A 855 -18.46 2.57 24.44
N TYR A 856 -17.80 1.48 24.85
CA TYR A 856 -17.24 1.34 26.21
C TYR A 856 -15.85 1.93 26.35
N CYS A 857 -15.26 2.45 25.27
CA CYS A 857 -13.95 3.08 25.30
C CYS A 857 -14.09 4.59 25.57
N PRO A 858 -13.49 5.13 26.63
CA PRO A 858 -13.42 6.58 26.82
C PRO A 858 -12.62 7.23 25.69
N SER A 859 -12.83 8.52 25.46
CA SER A 859 -12.20 9.26 24.35
C SER A 859 -10.64 9.28 24.42
N SER A 860 -10.08 9.04 25.62
CA SER A 860 -8.63 8.92 25.84
C SER A 860 -8.03 7.60 25.37
N VAL A 861 -8.88 6.54 25.21
CA VAL A 861 -8.45 5.20 24.80
C VAL A 861 -8.86 4.93 23.35
N SER A 862 -7.90 4.58 22.52
CA SER A 862 -8.18 4.14 21.15
C SER A 862 -8.25 2.63 21.07
N LEU A 863 -9.31 2.11 20.43
CA LEU A 863 -9.50 0.70 20.12
C LEU A 863 -9.29 0.45 18.62
N THR A 864 -8.44 -0.52 18.29
CA THR A 864 -8.22 -1.04 16.94
C THR A 864 -8.59 -2.52 16.92
N ILE A 865 -9.38 -2.92 15.94
CA ILE A 865 -9.79 -4.30 15.70
C ILE A 865 -9.00 -4.81 14.50
N ASP A 866 -8.35 -5.97 14.64
CA ASP A 866 -7.56 -6.60 13.59
C ASP A 866 -7.98 -8.08 13.45
N VAL A 867 -8.59 -8.41 12.31
CA VAL A 867 -9.03 -9.76 11.96
C VAL A 867 -7.85 -10.50 11.33
N ASP A 868 -7.56 -11.70 11.79
CA ASP A 868 -6.42 -12.53 11.40
C ASP A 868 -5.11 -11.72 11.37
N PRO A 869 -4.65 -11.27 12.56
CA PRO A 869 -3.45 -10.46 12.68
C PRO A 869 -2.22 -11.26 12.27
N LEU A 870 -1.36 -10.68 11.42
CA LEU A 870 -0.05 -11.26 11.08
C LEU A 870 1.03 -10.96 12.13
N ASN A 871 0.74 -10.09 13.09
CA ASN A 871 1.67 -9.68 14.12
C ASN A 871 0.90 -9.43 15.42
N LEU A 872 1.28 -10.13 16.46
CA LEU A 872 0.70 -9.98 17.81
C LEU A 872 1.47 -8.94 18.65
N ALA A 873 2.55 -8.30 18.13
CA ALA A 873 3.36 -7.31 18.82
C ALA A 873 2.86 -5.85 18.69
#